data_41cb4b63562c77b3066cb3768d87216a
#
_entry.id   41cb4b63562c77b3066cb3768d87216a
#
_cell.length_a   1.000
_cell.length_b   1.000
_cell.length_c   1.000
_cell.angle_alpha   90.00
_cell.angle_beta   90.00
_cell.angle_gamma   90.00
#
_symmetry.space_group_name_H-M   'P 1'
#
loop_
_entity.id
_entity.type
_entity.pdbx_description
1 polymer ?
#
loop_
_entity_poly.entity_id
_entity_poly.type
_entity_poly.pdbx_seq_one_letter_code
_entity_poly.pdbx_strand_id
1 'polypeptide(L)'
;MKYNQTKIYQCLLVLVVAYGLMTCFCVADELPAGVTNTQNPADISLTPQQSLEKITVPAGFNVSLFAGEPDLRRPIAFDFDDRGRLWVVENYAHPVWDKDNQSDRILIFEDTDNDGAFDTRKVFWDKGRYLSAIAVGHGGVWVGNTPELTFIADKDGDDVPDGPPVAVLDGFQVSSNNVLNNFHWGPDGWLYGAIGLSEKSKIGKPQSDDKQRTVISRGLWRMDPITHDFEVIADGMVNPWGADFNQYGDLFTTNTVIGHLWHIVPGMYCQRRATEGDYQYVYERIQSNANHLHWGGGAWTSSRESTELHSVAGGGHAHCGAMIYLGDNWPAKYHGALFTNNLHGNRVNSDVLVPHDSTYVAEHADDFLFGNDPWFRGLSIKYGPDGTVFVSDWHDFGECHDSDGSHRSSGRIYRISYGTPKNFQSDLGKMSNIELGEFHVSTNEWLVRHARRILHERYVAGKDLSDVAELLNKQFESGSSIVQRLRAMWTLNLVGGLSEGALVRHLFAEDEHVRRWAVRLLTPTSEDAHAELAKLARSESSPAVRLALASAVQRFALKDRAPILSGLLSHEDYNDDRFLSLMIWYALEPMIELNRAAFLEYATVSQIPLLSQYVVRRASDTEQPQLDDVVETILGAPNRTTRKHMLRGLLSSITKHGAQPMPKAWKTLMVQVSRDGTQDSQLLVAQLSTLFGDKQSIEALRTLVDNDTLPIENRVYALESLLQVPDAVTVELLHSLVQTGHVSDDSEGLRYAALKALINRNDKGTPGVLLQGYVEYSAAAKQASIDVLVTRQEYVKQMLTAVETNVIDREDISSFALQQLRSFNLSDVTDRITKIWPVESDVSKRAAEIVRLQGLLSSEFIAQGNAGQGRLIFERTCVRCHTLFSEGGRVGPDLTGSGRKNVDYLIHNLTDPSSVIDPAYRLTTIITTQGRLLSGYITYQDDRAVVIRTQQSAVKLAMNDIDEMATQKRSMMPDGMLQVFTDDQIRDLFLYLGGASQVALPRKPDDN
;
A
#
# COMPACT_ATOMS: atom_id res chain seq x y z
N MET A 1 -65.57 21.96 -57.83
CA MET A 1 -65.27 20.90 -56.87
C MET A 1 -63.97 20.15 -57.17
N LYS A 2 -62.89 20.77 -57.67
CA LYS A 2 -61.57 20.16 -57.91
C LYS A 2 -60.40 20.93 -57.28
N TYR A 3 -60.68 21.88 -56.40
CA TYR A 3 -59.64 22.74 -55.80
C TYR A 3 -59.39 22.45 -54.37
N ASN A 4 -60.01 21.47 -53.69
CA ASN A 4 -59.89 21.18 -52.28
C ASN A 4 -59.17 19.86 -51.99
N GLN A 5 -58.92 18.99 -52.98
CA GLN A 5 -58.21 17.69 -52.68
C GLN A 5 -56.68 17.86 -52.60
N THR A 6 -56.09 18.76 -53.38
CA THR A 6 -54.64 18.95 -53.41
C THR A 6 -54.12 19.62 -52.11
N LYS A 7 -54.86 20.49 -51.49
CA LYS A 7 -54.52 21.10 -50.20
C LYS A 7 -54.66 20.13 -49.05
N ILE A 8 -55.59 19.19 -49.09
CA ILE A 8 -55.77 18.16 -48.06
C ILE A 8 -54.63 17.16 -48.17
N TYR A 9 -54.14 16.76 -49.33
CA TYR A 9 -52.99 15.91 -49.52
C TYR A 9 -51.65 16.57 -49.08
N GLN A 10 -51.49 17.87 -49.32
CA GLN A 10 -50.34 18.63 -48.87
C GLN A 10 -50.32 18.80 -47.33
N CYS A 11 -51.48 19.04 -46.70
CA CYS A 11 -51.59 19.09 -45.25
C CYS A 11 -51.39 17.70 -44.59
N LEU A 12 -51.90 16.63 -45.23
CA LEU A 12 -51.67 15.26 -44.77
C LEU A 12 -50.20 14.82 -44.93
N LEU A 13 -49.51 15.22 -46.02
CA LEU A 13 -48.09 14.92 -46.23
C LEU A 13 -47.21 15.72 -45.28
N VAL A 14 -47.53 16.97 -44.96
CA VAL A 14 -46.79 17.75 -43.93
C VAL A 14 -47.04 17.22 -42.51
N LEU A 15 -48.23 16.71 -42.19
CA LEU A 15 -48.53 16.08 -40.94
C LEU A 15 -47.85 14.71 -40.80
N VAL A 16 -47.76 13.91 -41.85
CA VAL A 16 -47.04 12.62 -41.85
C VAL A 16 -45.52 12.82 -41.78
N VAL A 17 -44.98 13.86 -42.45
CA VAL A 17 -43.55 14.22 -42.34
C VAL A 17 -43.24 14.85 -40.98
N ALA A 18 -44.14 15.68 -40.41
CA ALA A 18 -44.00 16.20 -39.05
C ALA A 18 -44.17 15.10 -37.97
N TYR A 19 -45.02 14.11 -38.19
CA TYR A 19 -45.16 12.96 -37.30
C TYR A 19 -44.01 11.96 -37.45
N GLY A 20 -43.41 11.83 -38.65
CA GLY A 20 -42.19 11.04 -38.88
C GLY A 20 -40.93 11.71 -38.37
N LEU A 21 -40.90 13.05 -38.26
CA LEU A 21 -39.81 13.80 -37.65
C LEU A 21 -39.97 13.96 -36.13
N MET A 22 -41.13 13.64 -35.57
CA MET A 22 -41.40 13.69 -34.13
C MET A 22 -41.27 12.33 -33.42
N THR A 23 -40.91 11.25 -34.12
CA THR A 23 -40.70 9.90 -33.54
C THR A 23 -39.27 9.40 -33.62
N CYS A 24 -38.30 10.30 -33.77
CA CYS A 24 -36.98 10.00 -33.26
C CYS A 24 -36.94 10.39 -31.77
N PHE A 25 -37.84 9.85 -30.97
CA PHE A 25 -37.61 9.70 -29.56
C PHE A 25 -36.49 8.66 -29.46
N CYS A 26 -35.30 9.11 -29.07
CA CYS A 26 -34.35 8.22 -28.39
C CYS A 26 -35.13 7.50 -27.32
N VAL A 27 -35.45 6.23 -27.50
CA VAL A 27 -35.91 5.37 -26.43
C VAL A 27 -34.73 5.37 -25.48
N ALA A 28 -34.84 6.06 -24.35
CA ALA A 28 -33.87 5.99 -23.32
C ALA A 28 -33.67 4.50 -23.03
N ASP A 29 -32.46 4.02 -23.27
CA ASP A 29 -32.12 2.62 -23.07
C ASP A 29 -32.46 2.25 -21.60
N GLU A 30 -33.40 1.34 -21.39
CA GLU A 30 -33.80 0.95 -20.05
C GLU A 30 -32.61 0.24 -19.38
N LEU A 31 -32.53 0.29 -18.04
CA LEU A 31 -31.54 -0.51 -17.30
C LEU A 31 -31.70 -1.98 -17.70
N PRO A 32 -30.58 -2.74 -17.77
CA PRO A 32 -30.67 -4.18 -18.03
C PRO A 32 -31.65 -4.89 -17.10
N ALA A 33 -32.29 -5.93 -17.58
CA ALA A 33 -33.32 -6.67 -16.83
C ALA A 33 -32.77 -7.15 -15.46
N GLY A 34 -33.47 -6.81 -14.38
CA GLY A 34 -33.06 -7.15 -13.02
C GLY A 34 -32.11 -6.16 -12.36
N VAL A 35 -31.59 -5.16 -13.08
CA VAL A 35 -30.75 -4.10 -12.52
C VAL A 35 -31.64 -2.98 -11.96
N THR A 36 -31.41 -2.59 -10.71
CA THR A 36 -32.19 -1.54 -10.01
C THR A 36 -31.24 -0.63 -9.23
N ASN A 37 -31.64 0.61 -9.03
CA ASN A 37 -30.99 1.49 -8.07
C ASN A 37 -31.34 1.05 -6.66
N THR A 38 -30.33 0.98 -5.78
CA THR A 38 -30.53 0.67 -4.35
C THR A 38 -30.28 1.89 -3.45
N GLN A 39 -29.95 3.01 -4.07
CA GLN A 39 -29.70 4.27 -3.40
C GLN A 39 -30.98 4.87 -2.79
N ASN A 40 -30.78 5.66 -1.72
CA ASN A 40 -31.85 6.44 -1.12
C ASN A 40 -32.42 7.42 -2.15
N PRO A 41 -33.74 7.36 -2.48
CA PRO A 41 -34.35 8.27 -3.45
C PRO A 41 -34.32 9.76 -3.08
N ALA A 42 -33.99 10.08 -1.82
CA ALA A 42 -33.80 11.47 -1.40
C ALA A 42 -32.45 12.08 -1.84
N ASP A 43 -31.48 11.22 -2.17
CA ASP A 43 -30.18 11.66 -2.68
C ASP A 43 -30.30 11.91 -4.18
N ILE A 44 -30.41 13.18 -4.55
CA ILE A 44 -30.65 13.59 -5.94
C ILE A 44 -29.32 13.98 -6.59
N SER A 45 -28.97 13.30 -7.70
CA SER A 45 -27.81 13.63 -8.53
C SER A 45 -28.02 14.90 -9.35
N LEU A 46 -26.94 15.59 -9.66
CA LEU A 46 -26.93 16.63 -10.69
C LEU A 46 -27.06 15.99 -12.08
N THR A 47 -27.65 16.71 -13.02
CA THR A 47 -27.62 16.30 -14.43
C THR A 47 -26.19 16.38 -14.98
N PRO A 48 -25.85 15.68 -16.09
CA PRO A 48 -24.52 15.77 -16.69
C PRO A 48 -24.06 17.21 -16.96
N GLN A 49 -24.93 18.05 -17.44
CA GLN A 49 -24.62 19.46 -17.72
C GLN A 49 -24.39 20.26 -16.43
N GLN A 50 -25.19 20.04 -15.39
CA GLN A 50 -25.02 20.72 -14.11
C GLN A 50 -23.71 20.32 -13.42
N SER A 51 -23.32 19.04 -13.50
CA SER A 51 -22.02 18.61 -12.96
C SER A 51 -20.85 19.17 -13.77
N LEU A 52 -20.95 19.20 -15.11
CA LEU A 52 -19.94 19.84 -15.96
C LEU A 52 -19.69 21.30 -15.55
N GLU A 53 -20.74 22.05 -15.27
CA GLU A 53 -20.66 23.46 -14.84
C GLU A 53 -20.00 23.63 -13.46
N LYS A 54 -19.92 22.56 -12.65
CA LYS A 54 -19.25 22.56 -11.34
C LYS A 54 -17.76 22.30 -11.44
N ILE A 55 -17.31 21.58 -12.47
CA ILE A 55 -15.91 21.16 -12.59
C ILE A 55 -15.01 22.39 -12.70
N THR A 56 -13.94 22.40 -11.93
CA THR A 56 -12.88 23.41 -12.03
C THR A 56 -11.54 22.77 -12.38
N VAL A 57 -10.82 23.43 -13.28
CA VAL A 57 -9.48 23.06 -13.77
C VAL A 57 -8.60 24.31 -13.86
N PRO A 58 -7.26 24.16 -13.97
CA PRO A 58 -6.37 25.30 -14.14
C PRO A 58 -6.69 26.19 -15.33
N ALA A 59 -6.31 27.47 -15.27
CA ALA A 59 -6.59 28.44 -16.32
C ALA A 59 -6.03 28.00 -17.68
N GLY A 60 -6.83 28.15 -18.73
CA GLY A 60 -6.50 27.76 -20.11
C GLY A 60 -6.94 26.35 -20.49
N PHE A 61 -7.38 25.56 -19.53
CA PHE A 61 -8.03 24.27 -19.81
C PHE A 61 -9.52 24.43 -20.01
N ASN A 62 -10.09 23.53 -20.82
CA ASN A 62 -11.52 23.42 -21.09
C ASN A 62 -11.96 21.99 -20.83
N VAL A 63 -13.13 21.83 -20.20
CA VAL A 63 -13.76 20.52 -19.96
C VAL A 63 -15.04 20.45 -20.74
N SER A 64 -15.24 19.38 -21.51
CA SER A 64 -16.49 19.07 -22.18
C SER A 64 -17.04 17.73 -21.72
N LEU A 65 -18.36 17.55 -21.82
CA LEU A 65 -19.00 16.26 -21.61
C LEU A 65 -18.88 15.47 -22.92
N PHE A 66 -18.07 14.42 -22.92
CA PHE A 66 -17.94 13.54 -24.09
C PHE A 66 -19.15 12.61 -24.23
N ALA A 67 -19.50 11.93 -23.12
CA ALA A 67 -20.69 11.05 -23.04
C ALA A 67 -21.26 11.05 -21.63
N GLY A 68 -22.56 10.86 -21.49
CA GLY A 68 -23.24 10.78 -20.21
C GLY A 68 -24.58 10.06 -20.30
N GLU A 69 -25.25 9.92 -19.18
CA GLU A 69 -26.59 9.34 -19.17
C GLU A 69 -27.57 10.13 -20.01
N PRO A 70 -28.47 9.48 -20.75
CA PRO A 70 -28.82 8.06 -20.69
C PRO A 70 -27.96 7.13 -21.55
N ASP A 71 -27.04 7.63 -22.37
CA ASP A 71 -26.28 6.86 -23.35
C ASP A 71 -25.12 6.10 -22.75
N LEU A 72 -24.61 6.55 -21.60
CA LEU A 72 -23.54 5.95 -20.83
C LEU A 72 -23.94 5.84 -19.36
N ARG A 73 -23.64 4.69 -18.74
CA ARG A 73 -23.88 4.45 -17.32
C ARG A 73 -22.76 3.62 -16.72
N ARG A 74 -22.38 3.90 -15.46
CA ARG A 74 -21.41 3.07 -14.68
C ARG A 74 -20.11 2.79 -15.46
N PRO A 75 -19.39 3.79 -16.03
CA PRO A 75 -18.16 3.57 -16.79
C PRO A 75 -16.99 3.23 -15.87
N ILE A 76 -16.66 1.94 -15.76
CA ILE A 76 -15.59 1.49 -14.86
C ILE A 76 -14.20 1.57 -15.52
N ALA A 77 -14.13 1.28 -16.81
CA ALA A 77 -12.89 1.31 -17.57
C ALA A 77 -13.15 1.68 -19.02
N PHE A 78 -12.16 2.26 -19.68
CA PHE A 78 -12.21 2.54 -21.11
C PHE A 78 -10.83 2.42 -21.75
N ASP A 79 -10.82 2.24 -23.08
CA ASP A 79 -9.62 2.25 -23.90
C ASP A 79 -9.93 2.83 -25.28
N PHE A 80 -8.89 3.14 -26.06
CA PHE A 80 -9.03 3.62 -27.43
C PHE A 80 -8.65 2.56 -28.44
N ASP A 81 -9.36 2.49 -29.54
CA ASP A 81 -8.93 1.70 -30.70
C ASP A 81 -8.02 2.50 -31.67
N ASP A 82 -7.59 1.86 -32.74
CA ASP A 82 -6.69 2.46 -33.74
C ASP A 82 -7.33 3.53 -34.61
N ARG A 83 -8.64 3.70 -34.51
CA ARG A 83 -9.42 4.77 -35.15
C ARG A 83 -9.64 5.95 -34.20
N GLY A 84 -9.18 5.84 -32.93
CA GLY A 84 -9.38 6.85 -31.91
C GLY A 84 -10.75 6.82 -31.26
N ARG A 85 -11.55 5.78 -31.51
CA ARG A 85 -12.87 5.60 -30.90
C ARG A 85 -12.73 5.11 -29.48
N LEU A 86 -13.65 5.50 -28.62
CA LEU A 86 -13.62 5.16 -27.21
C LEU A 86 -14.43 3.88 -26.95
N TRP A 87 -13.77 2.85 -26.43
CA TRP A 87 -14.39 1.60 -26.00
C TRP A 87 -14.58 1.63 -24.48
N VAL A 88 -15.81 1.52 -24.02
CA VAL A 88 -16.17 1.72 -22.60
C VAL A 88 -16.84 0.49 -22.03
N VAL A 89 -16.43 0.12 -20.84
CA VAL A 89 -17.06 -0.94 -20.04
C VAL A 89 -18.06 -0.32 -19.07
N GLU A 90 -19.32 -0.75 -19.17
CA GLU A 90 -20.36 -0.47 -18.18
C GLU A 90 -20.47 -1.65 -17.21
N ASN A 91 -20.35 -1.39 -15.90
CA ASN A 91 -20.48 -2.42 -14.85
C ASN A 91 -21.73 -2.16 -14.00
N TYR A 92 -22.74 -2.95 -14.21
CA TYR A 92 -23.98 -2.94 -13.44
C TYR A 92 -23.99 -3.94 -12.29
N ALA A 93 -23.11 -4.95 -12.34
CA ALA A 93 -23.05 -6.01 -11.35
C ALA A 93 -22.52 -5.55 -9.99
N HIS A 94 -21.61 -4.55 -9.96
CA HIS A 94 -21.08 -4.00 -8.71
C HIS A 94 -22.20 -3.51 -7.77
N PRO A 95 -22.15 -3.75 -6.44
CA PRO A 95 -21.02 -4.30 -5.66
C PRO A 95 -21.10 -5.82 -5.40
N VAL A 96 -22.08 -6.51 -5.95
CA VAL A 96 -22.30 -7.94 -5.67
C VAL A 96 -22.00 -8.78 -6.90
N TRP A 97 -20.95 -9.60 -6.82
CA TRP A 97 -20.69 -10.58 -7.85
C TRP A 97 -21.71 -11.72 -7.82
N ASP A 98 -22.30 -12.01 -8.95
CA ASP A 98 -23.20 -13.15 -9.16
C ASP A 98 -22.82 -13.84 -10.47
N LYS A 99 -22.59 -15.16 -10.41
CA LYS A 99 -22.20 -15.98 -11.56
C LYS A 99 -23.26 -16.00 -12.67
N ASP A 100 -24.52 -15.77 -12.31
CA ASP A 100 -25.66 -15.81 -13.23
C ASP A 100 -26.05 -14.40 -13.75
N ASN A 101 -25.44 -13.35 -13.20
CA ASN A 101 -25.66 -11.97 -13.64
C ASN A 101 -24.79 -11.66 -14.87
N GLN A 102 -25.42 -11.42 -16.00
CA GLN A 102 -24.78 -11.04 -17.27
C GLN A 102 -25.35 -9.70 -17.78
N SER A 103 -25.24 -8.66 -16.94
CA SER A 103 -25.82 -7.34 -17.23
C SER A 103 -24.80 -6.32 -17.74
N ASP A 104 -23.51 -6.60 -17.64
CA ASP A 104 -22.46 -5.66 -18.01
C ASP A 104 -22.25 -5.61 -19.53
N ARG A 105 -21.85 -4.43 -20.03
CA ARG A 105 -21.77 -4.17 -21.48
C ARG A 105 -20.43 -3.55 -21.88
N ILE A 106 -20.08 -3.73 -23.15
CA ILE A 106 -19.00 -3.00 -23.83
C ILE A 106 -19.64 -2.12 -24.92
N LEU A 107 -19.37 -0.82 -24.84
CA LEU A 107 -19.88 0.19 -25.76
C LEU A 107 -18.72 0.79 -26.57
N ILE A 108 -19.02 1.20 -27.80
CA ILE A 108 -18.12 1.98 -28.65
C ILE A 108 -18.76 3.35 -28.89
N PHE A 109 -18.00 4.41 -28.64
CA PHE A 109 -18.38 5.79 -28.91
C PHE A 109 -17.43 6.40 -29.94
N GLU A 110 -17.96 7.15 -30.88
CA GLU A 110 -17.20 7.84 -31.92
C GLU A 110 -17.64 9.30 -32.03
N ASP A 111 -16.68 10.22 -32.01
CA ASP A 111 -16.81 11.65 -32.30
C ASP A 111 -16.38 11.84 -33.76
N THR A 112 -17.34 11.92 -34.68
CA THR A 112 -17.11 11.92 -36.13
C THR A 112 -16.84 13.31 -36.68
N ASP A 113 -17.26 14.37 -36.01
CA ASP A 113 -17.05 15.76 -36.41
C ASP A 113 -15.97 16.49 -35.58
N ASN A 114 -15.44 15.84 -34.58
CA ASN A 114 -14.41 16.34 -33.66
C ASN A 114 -14.83 17.56 -32.84
N ASP A 115 -16.10 17.63 -32.46
CA ASP A 115 -16.59 18.69 -31.58
C ASP A 115 -16.33 18.41 -30.10
N GLY A 116 -15.92 17.18 -29.74
CA GLY A 116 -15.57 16.73 -28.39
C GLY A 116 -16.71 16.07 -27.65
N ALA A 117 -17.80 15.76 -28.31
CA ALA A 117 -18.88 14.90 -27.87
C ALA A 117 -19.02 13.71 -28.82
N PHE A 118 -19.65 12.64 -28.42
CA PHE A 118 -19.88 11.51 -29.33
C PHE A 118 -21.07 11.76 -30.23
N ASP A 119 -21.00 11.32 -31.50
CA ASP A 119 -22.09 11.32 -32.47
C ASP A 119 -22.72 9.94 -32.61
N THR A 120 -21.91 8.89 -32.50
CA THR A 120 -22.38 7.51 -32.67
C THR A 120 -22.05 6.65 -31.45
N ARG A 121 -22.99 5.76 -31.11
CA ARG A 121 -22.87 4.79 -30.01
C ARG A 121 -23.27 3.41 -30.51
N LYS A 122 -22.46 2.40 -30.24
CA LYS A 122 -22.72 1.00 -30.58
C LYS A 122 -22.53 0.13 -29.36
N VAL A 123 -23.39 -0.87 -29.17
CA VAL A 123 -23.17 -1.96 -28.21
C VAL A 123 -22.38 -3.07 -28.91
N PHE A 124 -21.15 -3.29 -28.46
CA PHE A 124 -20.31 -4.36 -29.00
C PHE A 124 -20.68 -5.71 -28.38
N TRP A 125 -20.82 -5.75 -27.04
CA TRP A 125 -21.15 -6.96 -26.31
C TRP A 125 -21.94 -6.63 -25.04
N ASP A 126 -22.96 -7.43 -24.71
CA ASP A 126 -23.95 -7.14 -23.66
C ASP A 126 -24.16 -8.31 -22.66
N LYS A 127 -23.20 -9.24 -22.59
CA LYS A 127 -23.28 -10.43 -21.71
C LYS A 127 -22.10 -10.52 -20.75
N GLY A 128 -21.57 -9.37 -20.35
CA GLY A 128 -20.47 -9.26 -19.40
C GLY A 128 -20.89 -9.63 -17.99
N ARG A 129 -19.95 -10.19 -17.26
CA ARG A 129 -20.14 -10.62 -15.88
C ARG A 129 -19.08 -9.96 -15.00
N TYR A 130 -19.47 -8.94 -14.26
CA TYR A 130 -18.56 -8.17 -13.42
C TYR A 130 -17.32 -7.66 -14.20
N LEU A 131 -17.57 -6.98 -15.30
CA LEU A 131 -16.52 -6.41 -16.14
C LEU A 131 -15.80 -5.30 -15.37
N SER A 132 -14.46 -5.25 -15.43
CA SER A 132 -13.66 -4.35 -14.60
C SER A 132 -12.44 -3.74 -15.30
N ALA A 133 -12.08 -4.24 -16.48
CA ALA A 133 -10.94 -3.78 -17.26
C ALA A 133 -11.16 -4.01 -18.74
N ILE A 134 -10.49 -3.21 -19.58
CA ILE A 134 -10.50 -3.35 -21.04
C ILE A 134 -9.16 -2.93 -21.64
N ALA A 135 -8.74 -3.66 -22.70
CA ALA A 135 -7.68 -3.25 -23.62
C ALA A 135 -8.05 -3.68 -25.03
N VAL A 136 -7.89 -2.79 -26.00
CA VAL A 136 -8.14 -3.06 -27.42
C VAL A 136 -6.82 -3.41 -28.10
N GLY A 137 -6.82 -4.46 -28.92
CA GLY A 137 -5.65 -4.86 -29.72
C GLY A 137 -5.58 -6.35 -29.98
N HIS A 138 -4.61 -6.74 -30.79
CA HIS A 138 -4.38 -8.12 -31.22
C HIS A 138 -5.62 -8.77 -31.86
N GLY A 139 -6.37 -7.97 -32.66
CA GLY A 139 -7.55 -8.43 -33.41
C GLY A 139 -8.78 -8.65 -32.55
N GLY A 140 -8.95 -7.89 -31.47
CA GLY A 140 -10.13 -7.93 -30.61
C GLY A 140 -9.99 -7.14 -29.32
N VAL A 141 -10.74 -7.57 -28.33
CA VAL A 141 -10.89 -6.87 -27.03
C VAL A 141 -10.57 -7.85 -25.90
N TRP A 142 -9.69 -7.42 -25.01
CA TRP A 142 -9.30 -8.10 -23.77
C TRP A 142 -10.05 -7.48 -22.61
N VAL A 143 -10.79 -8.29 -21.86
CA VAL A 143 -11.62 -7.80 -20.74
C VAL A 143 -11.42 -8.59 -19.47
N GLY A 144 -11.43 -7.88 -18.35
CA GLY A 144 -11.57 -8.50 -17.03
C GLY A 144 -13.03 -8.90 -16.82
N ASN A 145 -13.36 -10.15 -17.07
CA ASN A 145 -14.69 -10.77 -16.94
C ASN A 145 -14.67 -11.76 -15.78
N THR A 146 -14.46 -11.25 -14.58
CA THR A 146 -14.14 -12.02 -13.37
C THR A 146 -15.03 -13.26 -13.18
N PRO A 147 -14.48 -14.49 -12.96
CA PRO A 147 -13.09 -14.79 -12.55
C PRO A 147 -12.10 -15.06 -13.70
N GLU A 148 -12.38 -14.59 -14.87
CA GLU A 148 -11.63 -14.85 -16.10
C GLU A 148 -11.04 -13.57 -16.68
N LEU A 149 -9.86 -13.69 -17.31
CA LEU A 149 -9.41 -12.77 -18.33
C LEU A 149 -9.90 -13.32 -19.66
N THR A 150 -10.75 -12.57 -20.34
CA THR A 150 -11.49 -13.02 -21.53
C THR A 150 -11.06 -12.22 -22.76
N PHE A 151 -10.87 -12.90 -23.88
CA PHE A 151 -10.66 -12.30 -25.20
C PHE A 151 -11.90 -12.44 -26.06
N ILE A 152 -12.32 -11.34 -26.72
CA ILE A 152 -13.45 -11.28 -27.67
C ILE A 152 -12.89 -10.84 -29.01
N ALA A 153 -12.90 -11.73 -30.00
CA ALA A 153 -12.34 -11.47 -31.32
C ALA A 153 -13.25 -10.53 -32.15
N ASP A 154 -12.63 -9.59 -32.86
CA ASP A 154 -13.19 -8.72 -33.89
C ASP A 154 -12.08 -8.46 -34.91
N LYS A 155 -11.78 -9.45 -35.74
CA LYS A 155 -10.62 -9.46 -36.63
C LYS A 155 -10.85 -8.65 -37.91
N ASP A 156 -12.08 -8.54 -38.35
CA ASP A 156 -12.44 -7.78 -39.53
C ASP A 156 -12.82 -6.32 -39.22
N GLY A 157 -12.94 -5.99 -37.91
CA GLY A 157 -13.16 -4.63 -37.40
C GLY A 157 -14.53 -4.07 -37.75
N ASP A 158 -15.56 -4.95 -37.82
CA ASP A 158 -16.94 -4.55 -38.13
C ASP A 158 -17.75 -4.19 -36.86
N ASP A 159 -17.11 -4.25 -35.71
CA ASP A 159 -17.66 -3.99 -34.37
C ASP A 159 -18.72 -5.02 -33.95
N VAL A 160 -18.60 -6.25 -34.42
CA VAL A 160 -19.41 -7.39 -34.02
C VAL A 160 -18.49 -8.54 -33.63
N PRO A 161 -18.67 -9.19 -32.48
CA PRO A 161 -17.82 -10.31 -32.11
C PRO A 161 -17.81 -11.44 -33.16
N ASP A 162 -16.63 -11.85 -33.61
CA ASP A 162 -16.43 -12.97 -34.57
C ASP A 162 -16.88 -14.35 -34.04
N GLY A 163 -17.15 -14.44 -32.75
CA GLY A 163 -17.52 -15.68 -32.10
C GLY A 163 -17.74 -15.52 -30.58
N PRO A 164 -17.91 -16.61 -29.85
CA PRO A 164 -18.08 -16.55 -28.42
C PRO A 164 -16.78 -16.05 -27.74
N PRO A 165 -16.92 -15.30 -26.63
CA PRO A 165 -15.78 -14.92 -25.80
C PRO A 165 -14.95 -16.13 -25.36
N VAL A 166 -13.63 -15.99 -25.30
CA VAL A 166 -12.68 -17.04 -24.94
C VAL A 166 -11.99 -16.66 -23.63
N ALA A 167 -12.14 -17.48 -22.60
CA ALA A 167 -11.32 -17.37 -21.39
C ALA A 167 -9.86 -17.70 -21.73
N VAL A 168 -8.96 -16.76 -21.52
CA VAL A 168 -7.52 -16.89 -21.80
C VAL A 168 -6.78 -17.33 -20.55
N LEU A 169 -7.13 -16.71 -19.42
CA LEU A 169 -6.68 -17.08 -18.07
C LEU A 169 -7.90 -17.17 -17.16
N ASP A 170 -7.84 -18.03 -16.16
CA ASP A 170 -8.85 -18.17 -15.13
C ASP A 170 -8.24 -18.25 -13.73
N GLY A 171 -9.10 -18.37 -12.70
CA GLY A 171 -8.66 -18.52 -11.31
C GLY A 171 -8.45 -17.22 -10.56
N PHE A 172 -8.86 -16.08 -11.12
CA PHE A 172 -8.95 -14.83 -10.40
C PHE A 172 -10.05 -14.93 -9.34
N GLN A 173 -9.69 -14.63 -8.08
CA GLN A 173 -10.66 -14.66 -7.00
C GLN A 173 -11.69 -13.56 -7.18
N VAL A 174 -12.90 -13.87 -6.75
CA VAL A 174 -14.03 -12.94 -6.76
C VAL A 174 -14.10 -12.24 -5.41
N SER A 175 -14.01 -10.92 -5.42
CA SER A 175 -14.33 -10.10 -4.25
C SER A 175 -15.33 -9.02 -4.64
N SER A 176 -16.02 -8.45 -3.66
CA SER A 176 -17.06 -7.46 -3.95
C SER A 176 -16.55 -6.17 -4.59
N ASN A 177 -15.27 -5.80 -4.37
CA ASN A 177 -14.81 -4.46 -4.74
C ASN A 177 -13.43 -4.41 -5.41
N ASN A 178 -12.69 -5.52 -5.44
CA ASN A 178 -11.27 -5.50 -5.79
C ASN A 178 -10.93 -6.71 -6.62
N VAL A 179 -11.11 -6.58 -7.92
CA VAL A 179 -10.94 -7.67 -8.87
C VAL A 179 -9.82 -7.35 -9.85
N LEU A 180 -9.69 -8.19 -10.83
CA LEU A 180 -8.88 -7.97 -12.02
C LEU A 180 -9.17 -6.60 -12.62
N ASN A 181 -8.17 -5.72 -12.77
CA ASN A 181 -8.40 -4.34 -13.21
C ASN A 181 -7.21 -3.77 -14.00
N ASN A 182 -7.43 -2.64 -14.64
CA ASN A 182 -6.47 -1.72 -15.20
C ASN A 182 -5.52 -2.35 -16.24
N PHE A 183 -6.05 -2.70 -17.40
CA PHE A 183 -5.25 -3.24 -18.50
C PHE A 183 -4.47 -2.16 -19.25
N HIS A 184 -3.22 -2.48 -19.59
CA HIS A 184 -2.33 -1.57 -20.31
C HIS A 184 -1.27 -2.35 -21.14
N TRP A 185 -1.03 -1.92 -22.40
CA TRP A 185 0.02 -2.49 -23.22
C TRP A 185 1.39 -1.93 -22.84
N GLY A 186 2.32 -2.80 -22.46
CA GLY A 186 3.69 -2.43 -22.10
C GLY A 186 4.59 -2.14 -23.30
N PRO A 187 5.74 -1.47 -23.07
CA PRO A 187 6.75 -1.25 -24.11
C PRO A 187 7.32 -2.55 -24.68
N ASP A 188 7.26 -3.62 -23.93
CA ASP A 188 7.72 -4.98 -24.26
C ASP A 188 6.64 -5.82 -24.97
N GLY A 189 5.48 -5.23 -25.28
CA GLY A 189 4.38 -5.88 -25.99
C GLY A 189 3.46 -6.76 -25.13
N TRP A 190 3.72 -6.87 -23.84
CA TRP A 190 2.89 -7.63 -22.90
C TRP A 190 1.67 -6.84 -22.44
N LEU A 191 0.60 -7.55 -22.12
CA LEU A 191 -0.56 -6.98 -21.44
C LEU A 191 -0.30 -6.95 -19.93
N TYR A 192 -0.32 -5.78 -19.33
CA TYR A 192 -0.19 -5.56 -17.89
C TYR A 192 -1.55 -5.38 -17.26
N GLY A 193 -1.68 -5.81 -16.01
CA GLY A 193 -2.87 -5.60 -15.22
C GLY A 193 -2.59 -5.67 -13.72
N ALA A 194 -3.60 -5.34 -12.95
CA ALA A 194 -3.55 -5.39 -11.51
C ALA A 194 -4.62 -6.33 -10.94
N ILE A 195 -4.39 -6.81 -9.73
CA ILE A 195 -5.39 -7.47 -8.92
C ILE A 195 -5.40 -6.80 -7.54
N GLY A 196 -6.58 -6.38 -7.12
CA GLY A 196 -6.76 -5.70 -5.85
C GLY A 196 -6.88 -6.65 -4.66
N LEU A 197 -7.35 -6.14 -3.53
CA LEU A 197 -7.49 -6.86 -2.28
C LEU A 197 -8.42 -8.07 -2.47
N SER A 198 -7.84 -9.25 -2.58
CA SER A 198 -8.56 -10.51 -2.71
C SER A 198 -7.94 -11.57 -1.80
N GLU A 199 -8.63 -12.70 -1.67
CA GLU A 199 -8.00 -13.94 -1.23
C GLU A 199 -6.99 -14.42 -2.27
N LYS A 200 -6.22 -15.46 -1.97
CA LYS A 200 -5.22 -15.99 -2.90
C LYS A 200 -5.87 -16.49 -4.19
N SER A 201 -5.57 -15.81 -5.28
CA SER A 201 -5.90 -16.25 -6.63
C SER A 201 -4.88 -17.29 -7.10
N LYS A 202 -5.33 -18.28 -7.86
CA LYS A 202 -4.47 -19.28 -8.54
C LYS A 202 -4.67 -19.15 -10.05
N ILE A 203 -3.87 -18.31 -10.67
CA ILE A 203 -4.03 -17.92 -12.07
C ILE A 203 -3.33 -18.91 -13.01
N GLY A 204 -4.01 -19.29 -14.05
CA GLY A 204 -3.44 -20.14 -15.10
C GLY A 204 -4.30 -20.23 -16.35
N LYS A 205 -3.82 -20.92 -17.36
CA LYS A 205 -4.62 -21.25 -18.55
C LYS A 205 -5.79 -22.14 -18.15
N PRO A 206 -6.97 -21.99 -18.74
CA PRO A 206 -8.14 -22.80 -18.41
C PRO A 206 -7.81 -24.32 -18.46
N GLN A 207 -8.31 -25.06 -17.48
CA GLN A 207 -8.08 -26.49 -17.31
C GLN A 207 -6.63 -26.90 -16.95
N SER A 208 -5.72 -25.97 -16.69
CA SER A 208 -4.39 -26.30 -16.17
C SER A 208 -4.46 -26.83 -14.73
N ASP A 209 -3.53 -27.74 -14.38
CA ASP A 209 -3.42 -28.26 -13.02
C ASP A 209 -3.02 -27.16 -12.02
N ASP A 210 -3.46 -27.30 -10.78
CA ASP A 210 -3.13 -26.36 -9.67
C ASP A 210 -1.62 -26.11 -9.51
N LYS A 211 -0.78 -27.09 -9.80
CA LYS A 211 0.69 -26.98 -9.73
C LYS A 211 1.30 -26.10 -10.82
N GLN A 212 0.57 -25.88 -11.91
CA GLN A 212 0.99 -25.04 -13.03
C GLN A 212 0.47 -23.61 -12.90
N ARG A 213 -0.31 -23.35 -11.86
CA ARG A 213 -0.93 -22.04 -11.62
C ARG A 213 -0.07 -21.17 -10.72
N THR A 214 0.00 -19.90 -11.04
CA THR A 214 0.73 -18.90 -10.26
C THR A 214 -0.19 -18.31 -9.19
N VAL A 215 0.32 -18.24 -7.96
CA VAL A 215 -0.43 -17.68 -6.82
C VAL A 215 -0.15 -16.19 -6.68
N ILE A 216 -1.21 -15.38 -6.60
CA ILE A 216 -1.16 -13.96 -6.29
C ILE A 216 -2.34 -13.58 -5.39
N SER A 217 -2.10 -12.75 -4.36
CA SER A 217 -3.18 -12.20 -3.52
C SER A 217 -3.57 -10.80 -3.96
N ARG A 218 -2.58 -9.99 -4.24
CA ARG A 218 -2.71 -8.59 -4.68
C ARG A 218 -1.40 -8.15 -5.30
N GLY A 219 -1.44 -7.25 -6.28
CA GLY A 219 -0.25 -6.77 -6.95
C GLY A 219 -0.44 -6.56 -8.44
N LEU A 220 0.67 -6.50 -9.15
CA LEU A 220 0.69 -6.35 -10.59
C LEU A 220 1.21 -7.62 -11.26
N TRP A 221 0.66 -7.86 -12.42
CA TRP A 221 1.00 -8.99 -13.28
C TRP A 221 1.13 -8.53 -14.73
N ARG A 222 1.72 -9.39 -15.58
CA ARG A 222 1.69 -9.24 -17.03
C ARG A 222 1.44 -10.58 -17.70
N MET A 223 0.94 -10.55 -18.92
CA MET A 223 0.67 -11.70 -19.75
C MET A 223 1.12 -11.45 -21.20
N ASP A 224 1.79 -12.40 -21.78
CA ASP A 224 2.11 -12.38 -23.22
C ASP A 224 0.83 -12.64 -24.04
N PRO A 225 0.43 -11.72 -24.94
CA PRO A 225 -0.84 -11.86 -25.68
C PRO A 225 -0.83 -13.00 -26.70
N ILE A 226 0.34 -13.56 -27.03
CA ILE A 226 0.50 -14.61 -28.03
C ILE A 226 0.59 -15.98 -27.37
N THR A 227 1.45 -16.14 -26.38
CA THR A 227 1.67 -17.43 -25.68
C THR A 227 0.74 -17.62 -24.50
N HIS A 228 0.14 -16.52 -23.98
CA HIS A 228 -0.65 -16.47 -22.76
C HIS A 228 0.15 -16.89 -21.51
N ASP A 229 1.45 -16.66 -21.52
CA ASP A 229 2.28 -16.88 -20.36
C ASP A 229 2.05 -15.75 -19.36
N PHE A 230 1.88 -16.12 -18.08
CA PHE A 230 1.51 -15.23 -17.00
C PHE A 230 2.65 -15.05 -15.99
N GLU A 231 2.99 -13.82 -15.65
CA GLU A 231 4.00 -13.46 -14.66
C GLU A 231 3.47 -12.49 -13.62
N VAL A 232 3.74 -12.74 -12.33
CA VAL A 232 3.60 -11.73 -11.27
C VAL A 232 4.83 -10.86 -11.27
N ILE A 233 4.65 -9.54 -11.42
CA ILE A 233 5.76 -8.58 -11.47
C ILE A 233 5.96 -7.86 -10.14
N ALA A 234 4.91 -7.69 -9.34
CA ALA A 234 5.01 -7.10 -8.00
C ALA A 234 3.97 -7.72 -7.08
N ASP A 235 4.37 -8.15 -5.89
CA ASP A 235 3.48 -8.67 -4.85
C ASP A 235 3.32 -7.67 -3.71
N GLY A 236 2.10 -7.43 -3.27
CA GLY A 236 1.84 -6.57 -2.11
C GLY A 236 0.90 -5.41 -2.42
N MET A 237 1.15 -4.24 -1.81
CA MET A 237 0.22 -3.11 -1.77
C MET A 237 -1.07 -3.47 -1.02
N VAL A 238 -2.14 -2.69 -1.17
CA VAL A 238 -3.45 -3.01 -0.58
C VAL A 238 -4.47 -3.27 -1.67
N ASN A 239 -4.68 -2.29 -2.54
CA ASN A 239 -5.63 -2.38 -3.64
C ASN A 239 -5.11 -1.54 -4.83
N PRO A 240 -4.16 -2.07 -5.63
CA PRO A 240 -3.69 -1.36 -6.82
C PRO A 240 -4.82 -1.19 -7.82
N TRP A 241 -5.02 0.06 -8.29
CA TRP A 241 -6.05 0.42 -9.24
C TRP A 241 -5.59 1.58 -10.12
N GLY A 242 -4.76 1.30 -11.07
CA GLY A 242 -4.17 2.25 -12.00
C GLY A 242 -2.69 1.98 -12.25
N ALA A 243 -2.28 1.95 -13.51
CA ALA A 243 -0.87 1.84 -13.87
C ALA A 243 -0.60 2.55 -15.19
N ASP A 244 0.59 3.12 -15.35
CA ASP A 244 1.07 3.67 -16.61
C ASP A 244 2.61 3.68 -16.68
N PHE A 245 3.14 3.82 -17.87
CA PHE A 245 4.57 3.88 -18.14
C PHE A 245 5.01 5.31 -18.42
N ASN A 246 6.14 5.70 -17.81
CA ASN A 246 6.77 6.98 -18.16
C ASN A 246 7.50 6.90 -19.53
N GLN A 247 8.05 8.01 -19.97
CA GLN A 247 8.76 8.10 -21.25
C GLN A 247 10.01 7.22 -21.36
N TYR A 248 10.51 6.69 -20.25
CA TYR A 248 11.65 5.76 -20.20
C TYR A 248 11.20 4.30 -20.07
N GLY A 249 9.90 4.05 -20.06
CA GLY A 249 9.30 2.72 -19.92
C GLY A 249 9.38 2.17 -18.49
N ASP A 250 9.48 3.01 -17.49
CA ASP A 250 9.32 2.62 -16.09
C ASP A 250 7.84 2.61 -15.72
N LEU A 251 7.41 1.55 -15.06
CA LEU A 251 6.01 1.33 -14.67
C LEU A 251 5.73 1.96 -13.30
N PHE A 252 4.64 2.72 -13.24
CA PHE A 252 4.10 3.25 -11.99
C PHE A 252 2.69 2.75 -11.75
N THR A 253 2.33 2.55 -10.50
CA THR A 253 0.98 2.13 -10.13
C THR A 253 0.45 2.94 -8.97
N THR A 254 -0.85 3.17 -8.99
CA THR A 254 -1.57 3.79 -7.88
C THR A 254 -2.29 2.74 -7.04
N ASN A 255 -2.60 3.10 -5.80
CA ASN A 255 -3.21 2.20 -4.84
C ASN A 255 -4.33 2.92 -4.08
N THR A 256 -5.46 2.25 -3.95
CA THR A 256 -6.71 2.79 -3.39
C THR A 256 -6.69 2.95 -1.86
N VAL A 257 -5.56 2.78 -1.18
CA VAL A 257 -5.39 3.03 0.25
C VAL A 257 -4.05 3.74 0.47
N ILE A 258 -3.69 4.00 1.73
CA ILE A 258 -2.45 4.72 2.09
C ILE A 258 -1.22 4.10 1.42
N GLY A 259 -0.31 4.97 1.00
CA GLY A 259 0.77 4.64 0.09
C GLY A 259 0.20 4.57 -1.31
N HIS A 260 -0.08 5.72 -1.92
CA HIS A 260 -0.86 5.78 -3.15
C HIS A 260 -0.05 5.51 -4.42
N LEU A 261 1.29 5.52 -4.37
CA LEU A 261 2.12 5.44 -5.55
C LEU A 261 3.37 4.59 -5.35
N TRP A 262 3.64 3.68 -6.28
CA TRP A 262 4.88 2.91 -6.39
C TRP A 262 5.48 2.97 -7.80
N HIS A 263 6.81 3.07 -7.87
CA HIS A 263 7.58 2.66 -9.04
C HIS A 263 7.69 1.13 -9.01
N ILE A 264 7.24 0.45 -10.03
CA ILE A 264 7.18 -1.01 -10.09
C ILE A 264 8.36 -1.58 -10.86
N VAL A 265 9.08 -2.46 -10.18
CA VAL A 265 10.19 -3.22 -10.75
C VAL A 265 9.89 -4.72 -10.60
N PRO A 266 9.99 -5.51 -11.68
CA PRO A 266 9.67 -6.94 -11.59
C PRO A 266 10.45 -7.68 -10.50
N GLY A 267 9.72 -8.48 -9.72
CA GLY A 267 10.28 -9.23 -8.59
C GLY A 267 10.24 -8.51 -7.24
N MET A 268 9.62 -7.33 -7.14
CA MET A 268 9.53 -6.59 -5.89
C MET A 268 8.39 -7.08 -4.98
N TYR A 269 8.61 -6.91 -3.66
CA TYR A 269 7.61 -7.10 -2.62
C TYR A 269 7.26 -5.76 -2.00
N CYS A 270 6.05 -5.28 -2.30
CA CYS A 270 5.54 -4.00 -1.80
C CYS A 270 5.00 -4.12 -0.38
N GLN A 271 5.08 -3.04 0.38
CA GLN A 271 4.49 -2.95 1.71
C GLN A 271 2.98 -3.24 1.67
N ARG A 272 2.51 -4.02 2.64
CA ARG A 272 1.10 -4.32 2.90
C ARG A 272 0.63 -3.61 4.16
N ARG A 273 -0.69 -3.45 4.33
CA ARG A 273 -1.23 -2.67 5.44
C ARG A 273 -1.01 -3.31 6.81
N ALA A 274 -1.35 -4.49 7.08
CA ALA A 274 -1.34 -5.05 8.45
C ALA A 274 -0.91 -6.51 8.55
N THR A 275 -0.76 -7.21 7.44
CA THR A 275 -0.43 -8.63 7.43
C THR A 275 1.00 -8.83 6.98
N GLU A 276 1.78 -9.54 7.78
CA GLU A 276 3.03 -10.12 7.32
C GLU A 276 2.70 -11.04 6.13
N GLY A 277 3.45 -10.90 5.04
CA GLY A 277 3.19 -11.67 3.84
C GLY A 277 3.55 -13.14 4.00
N ASP A 278 3.10 -13.96 3.05
CA ASP A 278 3.33 -15.41 3.00
C ASP A 278 4.81 -15.80 2.83
N TYR A 279 5.70 -14.84 2.64
CA TYR A 279 7.13 -15.06 2.38
C TYR A 279 7.95 -14.80 3.64
N GLN A 280 8.30 -15.88 4.33
CA GLN A 280 8.97 -15.87 5.63
C GLN A 280 10.29 -15.09 5.63
N TYR A 281 11.01 -15.03 4.52
CA TYR A 281 12.35 -14.45 4.40
C TYR A 281 12.39 -13.10 3.68
N VAL A 282 11.23 -12.54 3.36
CA VAL A 282 11.10 -11.12 3.00
C VAL A 282 11.12 -10.31 4.29
N TYR A 283 12.31 -10.05 4.82
CA TYR A 283 12.50 -9.40 6.12
C TYR A 283 12.04 -7.95 6.15
N GLU A 284 12.01 -7.31 5.01
CA GLU A 284 11.52 -5.95 4.81
C GLU A 284 10.88 -5.84 3.43
N ARG A 285 9.83 -5.03 3.32
CA ARG A 285 9.10 -4.77 2.08
C ARG A 285 9.34 -3.34 1.60
N ILE A 286 9.35 -3.14 0.29
CA ILE A 286 9.55 -1.83 -0.35
C ILE A 286 8.36 -0.93 -0.05
N GLN A 287 8.64 0.27 0.42
CA GLN A 287 7.64 1.28 0.76
C GLN A 287 7.19 2.07 -0.46
N SER A 288 6.09 2.80 -0.32
CA SER A 288 5.58 3.74 -1.32
C SER A 288 6.63 4.79 -1.71
N ASN A 289 6.62 5.17 -2.98
CA ASN A 289 7.51 6.19 -3.53
C ASN A 289 7.01 7.63 -3.33
N ALA A 290 5.79 7.83 -2.82
CA ALA A 290 5.29 9.17 -2.51
C ALA A 290 5.86 9.66 -1.17
N ASN A 291 6.37 10.89 -1.15
CA ASN A 291 6.88 11.53 0.07
C ASN A 291 5.78 12.23 0.89
N HIS A 292 4.53 12.08 0.50
CA HIS A 292 3.35 12.73 1.09
C HIS A 292 2.17 11.76 1.14
N LEU A 293 1.18 12.10 1.93
CA LEU A 293 -0.10 11.39 2.01
C LEU A 293 -1.23 12.33 1.61
N HIS A 294 -2.16 11.84 0.80
CA HIS A 294 -3.39 12.55 0.43
C HIS A 294 -4.53 12.34 1.43
N TRP A 295 -4.26 11.66 2.52
CA TRP A 295 -5.25 11.32 3.54
C TRP A 295 -4.85 11.85 4.91
N GLY A 296 -5.72 12.67 5.48
CA GLY A 296 -5.55 13.20 6.82
C GLY A 296 -6.07 12.30 7.97
N GLY A 297 -6.54 11.09 7.66
CA GLY A 297 -7.21 10.19 8.61
C GLY A 297 -8.71 10.50 8.72
N GLY A 298 -9.53 9.52 9.02
CA GLY A 298 -10.97 9.66 9.20
C GLY A 298 -11.77 8.48 8.70
N ALA A 299 -13.09 8.56 8.89
CA ALA A 299 -14.02 7.60 8.36
C ALA A 299 -14.06 7.64 6.83
N TRP A 300 -14.25 6.51 6.18
CA TRP A 300 -14.42 6.40 4.73
C TRP A 300 -15.53 7.33 4.21
N THR A 301 -16.61 7.45 4.97
CA THR A 301 -17.79 8.24 4.63
C THR A 301 -17.61 9.75 4.83
N SER A 302 -16.54 10.21 5.48
CA SER A 302 -16.31 11.64 5.70
C SER A 302 -16.01 12.41 4.41
N SER A 303 -15.62 11.71 3.34
CA SER A 303 -15.45 12.32 2.01
C SER A 303 -16.76 12.79 1.39
N ARG A 304 -17.91 12.24 1.80
CA ARG A 304 -19.24 12.63 1.28
C ARG A 304 -19.60 14.07 1.62
N GLU A 305 -19.11 14.57 2.74
CA GLU A 305 -19.43 15.90 3.26
C GLU A 305 -18.47 16.99 2.75
N SER A 306 -17.54 16.67 1.86
CA SER A 306 -16.63 17.57 1.12
C SER A 306 -16.08 18.74 1.92
N THR A 307 -15.69 18.53 3.14
CA THR A 307 -15.19 19.61 3.96
C THR A 307 -13.69 19.82 3.76
N GLU A 308 -13.22 21.01 4.06
CA GLU A 308 -11.86 21.54 3.90
C GLU A 308 -10.72 20.59 4.34
N LEU A 309 -11.05 19.59 5.14
CA LEU A 309 -10.13 18.64 5.75
C LEU A 309 -9.36 17.79 4.74
N HIS A 310 -10.12 17.15 3.86
CA HIS A 310 -9.54 16.32 2.80
C HIS A 310 -8.87 17.18 1.74
N SER A 311 -9.37 18.42 1.54
CA SER A 311 -8.81 19.35 0.57
C SER A 311 -7.35 19.70 0.86
N VAL A 312 -7.01 20.01 2.12
CA VAL A 312 -5.63 20.39 2.50
C VAL A 312 -4.64 19.25 2.34
N ALA A 313 -5.08 18.00 2.56
CA ALA A 313 -4.23 16.81 2.43
C ALA A 313 -4.21 16.22 1.01
N GLY A 314 -5.03 16.70 0.06
CA GLY A 314 -5.14 16.13 -1.31
C GLY A 314 -6.39 15.30 -1.54
N GLY A 315 -7.36 15.27 -0.62
CA GLY A 315 -8.71 14.75 -0.88
C GLY A 315 -9.00 13.31 -0.48
N GLY A 316 -8.15 12.65 0.31
CA GLY A 316 -8.42 11.29 0.78
C GLY A 316 -7.47 10.25 0.20
N HIS A 317 -7.76 8.96 0.42
CA HIS A 317 -6.82 7.87 0.18
C HIS A 317 -7.26 6.86 -0.89
N ALA A 318 -8.33 7.13 -1.63
CA ALA A 318 -8.84 6.20 -2.65
C ALA A 318 -8.42 6.65 -4.06
N HIS A 319 -7.15 6.37 -4.41
CA HIS A 319 -6.60 6.70 -5.71
C HIS A 319 -6.90 5.60 -6.72
N CYS A 320 -7.53 5.99 -7.83
CA CYS A 320 -7.93 5.13 -8.93
C CYS A 320 -7.49 5.70 -10.26
N GLY A 321 -7.16 4.80 -11.20
CA GLY A 321 -6.59 5.21 -12.47
C GLY A 321 -5.22 5.86 -12.30
N ALA A 322 -4.38 5.71 -13.29
CA ALA A 322 -3.08 6.36 -13.36
C ALA A 322 -2.81 6.74 -14.80
N MET A 323 -2.36 7.95 -15.03
CA MET A 323 -1.92 8.42 -16.31
C MET A 323 -0.68 9.28 -16.15
N ILE A 324 0.40 8.88 -16.77
CA ILE A 324 1.55 9.77 -16.95
C ILE A 324 1.33 10.50 -18.26
N TYR A 325 1.10 11.81 -18.19
CA TYR A 325 0.77 12.57 -19.38
C TYR A 325 1.96 12.67 -20.34
N LEU A 326 1.85 12.03 -21.48
CA LEU A 326 2.81 12.03 -22.58
C LEU A 326 2.13 12.41 -23.92
N GLY A 327 1.00 13.09 -23.85
CA GLY A 327 0.30 13.67 -25.00
C GLY A 327 0.88 15.02 -25.43
N ASP A 328 0.36 15.60 -26.49
CA ASP A 328 0.87 16.83 -27.09
C ASP A 328 -0.16 17.99 -27.13
N ASN A 329 -1.25 17.86 -26.37
CA ASN A 329 -2.24 18.93 -26.24
C ASN A 329 -1.96 19.83 -25.03
N TRP A 330 -1.62 19.25 -23.86
CA TRP A 330 -1.40 20.02 -22.64
C TRP A 330 -0.04 20.71 -22.61
N PRO A 331 0.12 21.82 -21.86
CA PRO A 331 1.39 22.51 -21.71
C PRO A 331 2.52 21.63 -21.19
N ALA A 332 3.77 21.95 -21.63
CA ALA A 332 4.97 21.18 -21.33
C ALA A 332 5.23 20.92 -19.83
N LYS A 333 4.74 21.80 -18.94
CA LYS A 333 4.90 21.62 -17.48
C LYS A 333 4.15 20.39 -16.91
N TYR A 334 3.19 19.86 -17.64
CA TYR A 334 2.44 18.66 -17.26
C TYR A 334 3.01 17.39 -17.89
N HIS A 335 3.92 17.53 -18.86
CA HIS A 335 4.49 16.39 -19.56
C HIS A 335 5.40 15.58 -18.61
N GLY A 336 5.13 14.28 -18.48
CA GLY A 336 5.79 13.38 -17.56
C GLY A 336 5.25 13.39 -16.11
N ALA A 337 4.32 14.29 -15.78
CA ALA A 337 3.62 14.26 -14.49
C ALA A 337 2.60 13.11 -14.46
N LEU A 338 2.42 12.54 -13.28
CA LEU A 338 1.41 11.50 -13.04
C LEU A 338 0.12 12.14 -12.53
N PHE A 339 -1.00 11.73 -13.12
CA PHE A 339 -2.35 12.12 -12.73
C PHE A 339 -3.11 10.90 -12.25
N THR A 340 -3.87 11.06 -11.17
CA THR A 340 -4.69 10.00 -10.59
C THR A 340 -6.01 10.55 -10.08
N ASN A 341 -7.10 9.85 -10.35
CA ASN A 341 -8.38 10.16 -9.75
C ASN A 341 -8.34 9.88 -8.25
N ASN A 342 -8.97 10.72 -7.46
CA ASN A 342 -9.20 10.50 -6.04
C ASN A 342 -10.69 10.37 -5.78
N LEU A 343 -11.15 9.14 -5.63
CA LEU A 343 -12.57 8.78 -5.51
C LEU A 343 -13.22 9.46 -4.30
N HIS A 344 -12.51 9.51 -3.16
CA HIS A 344 -12.99 10.15 -1.95
C HIS A 344 -12.96 11.68 -2.04
N GLY A 345 -11.92 12.21 -2.67
CA GLY A 345 -11.69 13.65 -2.78
C GLY A 345 -12.44 14.34 -3.91
N ASN A 346 -13.21 13.61 -4.72
CA ASN A 346 -13.93 14.15 -5.87
C ASN A 346 -13.04 15.01 -6.79
N ARG A 347 -11.81 14.53 -7.06
CA ARG A 347 -10.77 15.30 -7.77
C ARG A 347 -9.81 14.43 -8.56
N VAL A 348 -8.96 15.09 -9.33
CA VAL A 348 -7.75 14.50 -9.92
C VAL A 348 -6.53 15.12 -9.24
N ASN A 349 -5.74 14.30 -8.57
CA ASN A 349 -4.45 14.70 -8.02
C ASN A 349 -3.36 14.67 -9.10
N SER A 350 -2.27 15.38 -8.87
CA SER A 350 -1.08 15.38 -9.72
C SER A 350 0.19 15.24 -8.89
N ASP A 351 1.11 14.39 -9.38
CA ASP A 351 2.42 14.16 -8.77
C ASP A 351 3.54 14.35 -9.80
N VAL A 352 4.65 14.94 -9.36
CA VAL A 352 5.87 15.04 -10.15
C VAL A 352 6.79 13.89 -9.78
N LEU A 353 7.21 13.11 -10.78
CA LEU A 353 8.09 11.96 -10.60
C LEU A 353 9.56 12.42 -10.69
N VAL A 354 10.23 12.52 -9.55
CA VAL A 354 11.63 12.98 -9.46
C VAL A 354 12.55 11.76 -9.32
N PRO A 355 13.55 11.57 -10.21
CA PRO A 355 14.56 10.52 -10.04
C PRO A 355 15.28 10.66 -8.71
N HIS A 356 15.41 9.54 -7.97
CA HIS A 356 16.10 9.50 -6.68
C HIS A 356 16.79 8.14 -6.51
N ASP A 357 18.11 8.16 -6.36
CA ASP A 357 18.95 6.95 -6.29
C ASP A 357 18.62 5.97 -7.43
N SER A 358 18.26 4.72 -7.11
CA SER A 358 17.88 3.70 -8.11
C SER A 358 16.44 3.82 -8.63
N THR A 359 15.63 4.68 -8.04
CA THR A 359 14.18 4.77 -8.23
C THR A 359 13.69 6.21 -8.40
N TYR A 360 12.49 6.53 -7.93
CA TYR A 360 11.86 7.84 -7.99
C TYR A 360 11.24 8.20 -6.64
N VAL A 361 11.08 9.50 -6.42
CA VAL A 361 10.21 10.06 -5.38
C VAL A 361 9.10 10.84 -6.07
N ALA A 362 7.86 10.61 -5.67
CA ALA A 362 6.73 11.39 -6.14
C ALA A 362 6.50 12.57 -5.20
N GLU A 363 6.53 13.78 -5.76
CA GLU A 363 6.27 15.02 -5.05
C GLU A 363 4.88 15.53 -5.41
N HIS A 364 4.09 15.92 -4.40
CA HIS A 364 2.74 16.44 -4.63
C HIS A 364 2.80 17.78 -5.38
N ALA A 365 2.07 17.85 -6.51
CA ALA A 365 1.79 19.09 -7.23
C ALA A 365 0.38 19.58 -6.88
N ASP A 366 0.00 20.73 -7.45
CA ASP A 366 -1.36 21.24 -7.30
C ASP A 366 -2.39 20.23 -7.86
N ASP A 367 -3.46 20.01 -7.12
CA ASP A 367 -4.59 19.19 -7.59
C ASP A 367 -5.13 19.76 -8.90
N PHE A 368 -5.32 18.89 -9.89
CA PHE A 368 -5.55 19.34 -11.26
C PHE A 368 -7.02 19.62 -11.57
N LEU A 369 -7.93 18.76 -11.11
CA LEU A 369 -9.36 18.89 -11.35
C LEU A 369 -10.14 18.72 -10.05
N PHE A 370 -11.11 19.58 -9.81
CA PHE A 370 -12.10 19.43 -8.74
C PHE A 370 -13.48 19.22 -9.37
N GLY A 371 -14.15 18.14 -9.01
CA GLY A 371 -15.51 17.84 -9.45
C GLY A 371 -16.53 18.81 -8.87
N ASN A 372 -16.31 19.29 -7.61
CA ASN A 372 -17.25 20.14 -6.86
C ASN A 372 -18.68 19.59 -6.81
N ASP A 373 -18.80 18.29 -6.99
CA ASP A 373 -20.00 17.49 -6.99
C ASP A 373 -19.73 16.27 -6.08
N PRO A 374 -20.47 16.07 -4.99
CA PRO A 374 -20.27 14.94 -4.10
C PRO A 374 -20.52 13.57 -4.75
N TRP A 375 -21.12 13.57 -5.94
CA TRP A 375 -21.35 12.37 -6.74
C TRP A 375 -20.21 12.03 -7.70
N PHE A 376 -19.29 12.97 -7.95
CA PHE A 376 -18.14 12.71 -8.83
C PHE A 376 -17.26 11.60 -8.26
N ARG A 377 -17.05 10.52 -9.03
CA ARG A 377 -16.24 9.35 -8.69
C ARG A 377 -15.35 8.99 -9.87
N GLY A 378 -14.25 9.73 -10.05
CA GLY A 378 -13.27 9.44 -11.09
C GLY A 378 -12.65 8.05 -10.90
N LEU A 379 -12.62 7.22 -11.97
CA LEU A 379 -12.04 5.88 -11.95
C LEU A 379 -10.92 5.73 -12.97
N SER A 380 -11.19 5.88 -14.24
CA SER A 380 -10.19 5.76 -15.30
C SER A 380 -9.79 7.13 -15.84
N ILE A 381 -8.52 7.27 -16.21
CA ILE A 381 -7.97 8.49 -16.81
C ILE A 381 -6.94 8.09 -17.87
N LYS A 382 -7.10 8.56 -19.11
CA LYS A 382 -6.17 8.31 -20.24
C LYS A 382 -6.20 9.50 -21.19
N TYR A 383 -5.10 9.75 -21.91
CA TYR A 383 -5.08 10.70 -23.02
C TYR A 383 -5.34 9.97 -24.35
N GLY A 384 -5.96 10.69 -25.28
CA GLY A 384 -6.37 10.17 -26.59
C GLY A 384 -5.41 10.53 -27.74
N PRO A 385 -5.83 10.22 -28.97
CA PRO A 385 -5.02 10.44 -30.19
C PRO A 385 -4.68 11.90 -30.46
N ASP A 386 -5.49 12.82 -30.00
CA ASP A 386 -5.33 14.27 -30.12
C ASP A 386 -4.60 14.90 -28.92
N GLY A 387 -4.12 14.08 -27.99
CA GLY A 387 -3.43 14.50 -26.76
C GLY A 387 -4.37 15.06 -25.68
N THR A 388 -5.69 15.12 -25.90
CA THR A 388 -6.65 15.48 -24.83
C THR A 388 -6.84 14.33 -23.85
N VAL A 389 -7.26 14.65 -22.63
CA VAL A 389 -7.41 13.66 -21.56
C VAL A 389 -8.88 13.36 -21.32
N PHE A 390 -9.19 12.08 -21.17
CA PHE A 390 -10.51 11.58 -20.85
C PHE A 390 -10.53 11.05 -19.41
N VAL A 391 -11.60 11.37 -18.67
CA VAL A 391 -11.83 10.95 -17.29
C VAL A 391 -13.20 10.31 -17.20
N SER A 392 -13.26 9.05 -16.75
CA SER A 392 -14.55 8.42 -16.44
C SER A 392 -15.00 8.82 -15.06
N ASP A 393 -16.25 9.21 -14.92
CA ASP A 393 -16.96 9.48 -13.68
C ASP A 393 -18.01 8.38 -13.47
N TRP A 394 -17.77 7.52 -12.49
CA TRP A 394 -18.70 6.47 -12.08
C TRP A 394 -20.04 7.03 -11.60
N HIS A 395 -20.03 8.26 -11.14
CA HIS A 395 -21.13 9.08 -10.69
C HIS A 395 -22.07 8.37 -9.71
N ASP A 396 -21.61 8.27 -8.47
CA ASP A 396 -22.35 7.64 -7.37
C ASP A 396 -22.15 8.44 -6.07
N PHE A 397 -23.20 8.54 -5.27
CA PHE A 397 -23.08 9.17 -3.95
C PHE A 397 -22.38 8.24 -2.96
N GLY A 398 -22.60 6.94 -3.10
CA GLY A 398 -21.95 5.90 -2.32
C GLY A 398 -20.44 5.80 -2.57
N GLU A 399 -19.77 5.07 -1.69
CA GLU A 399 -18.36 4.71 -1.83
C GLU A 399 -18.22 3.25 -2.30
N CYS A 400 -17.02 2.85 -2.67
CA CYS A 400 -16.71 1.51 -3.19
C CYS A 400 -17.06 0.37 -2.23
N HIS A 401 -17.26 0.64 -0.94
CA HIS A 401 -17.63 -0.36 0.08
C HIS A 401 -19.14 -0.39 0.40
N ASP A 402 -19.94 0.46 -0.19
CA ASP A 402 -21.37 0.47 0.04
C ASP A 402 -22.05 -0.68 -0.72
N SER A 403 -22.70 -1.57 -0.01
CA SER A 403 -23.48 -2.66 -0.60
C SER A 403 -24.90 -2.24 -0.93
N ASP A 404 -25.40 -1.19 -0.31
CA ASP A 404 -26.66 -0.51 -0.54
C ASP A 404 -26.37 0.94 -0.95
N GLY A 405 -27.28 1.60 -1.61
CA GLY A 405 -27.07 2.97 -2.05
C GLY A 405 -26.37 3.11 -3.41
N SER A 406 -26.28 2.07 -4.21
CA SER A 406 -25.70 2.12 -5.55
C SER A 406 -26.67 2.75 -6.56
N HIS A 407 -26.18 3.73 -7.28
CA HIS A 407 -26.92 4.43 -8.35
C HIS A 407 -26.47 3.95 -9.73
N ARG A 408 -27.25 3.08 -10.38
CA ARG A 408 -26.87 2.39 -11.62
C ARG A 408 -27.36 3.05 -12.90
N SER A 409 -28.02 4.21 -12.82
CA SER A 409 -28.64 4.90 -13.95
C SER A 409 -27.85 6.12 -14.43
N SER A 410 -26.71 6.43 -13.85
CA SER A 410 -25.82 7.51 -14.28
C SER A 410 -24.38 7.05 -14.51
N GLY A 411 -23.63 7.89 -15.19
CA GLY A 411 -22.20 7.72 -15.49
C GLY A 411 -21.78 8.65 -16.61
N ARG A 412 -20.54 9.14 -16.57
CA ARG A 412 -20.10 10.19 -17.49
C ARG A 412 -18.65 9.97 -17.88
N ILE A 413 -18.29 10.53 -19.05
CA ILE A 413 -16.90 10.69 -19.48
C ILE A 413 -16.71 12.16 -19.85
N TYR A 414 -15.75 12.78 -19.19
CA TYR A 414 -15.33 14.15 -19.48
C TYR A 414 -14.06 14.14 -20.32
N ARG A 415 -13.98 15.08 -21.29
CA ARG A 415 -12.78 15.35 -22.09
C ARG A 415 -12.17 16.67 -21.67
N ILE A 416 -10.87 16.68 -21.43
CA ILE A 416 -10.12 17.83 -20.92
C ILE A 416 -9.07 18.24 -21.96
N SER A 417 -9.22 19.44 -22.51
CA SER A 417 -8.34 20.00 -23.52
C SER A 417 -7.67 21.29 -23.05
N TYR A 418 -6.52 21.63 -23.66
CA TYR A 418 -5.88 22.93 -23.53
C TYR A 418 -5.89 23.63 -24.89
N GLY A 419 -6.56 24.79 -24.96
CA GLY A 419 -6.78 25.46 -26.24
C GLY A 419 -7.64 24.62 -27.20
N THR A 420 -7.35 24.71 -28.50
CA THR A 420 -8.05 23.94 -29.55
C THR A 420 -7.30 22.66 -29.82
N PRO A 421 -7.89 21.47 -29.60
CA PRO A 421 -7.27 20.19 -29.90
C PRO A 421 -6.97 20.03 -31.39
N LYS A 422 -6.03 19.15 -31.71
CA LYS A 422 -5.79 18.71 -33.09
C LYS A 422 -6.89 17.75 -33.50
N ASN A 423 -7.33 17.82 -34.75
CA ASN A 423 -8.25 16.83 -35.29
C ASN A 423 -7.49 15.51 -35.55
N PHE A 424 -8.06 14.40 -35.09
CA PHE A 424 -7.61 13.08 -35.44
C PHE A 424 -8.73 12.33 -36.16
N GLN A 425 -8.47 11.95 -37.42
CA GLN A 425 -9.41 11.24 -38.29
C GLN A 425 -8.71 10.13 -39.07
N SER A 426 -7.71 9.54 -38.50
CA SER A 426 -6.89 8.52 -39.14
C SER A 426 -7.20 7.13 -38.59
N ASP A 427 -7.11 6.12 -39.44
CA ASP A 427 -7.15 4.72 -39.05
C ASP A 427 -5.73 4.18 -39.11
N LEU A 428 -5.07 4.05 -37.95
CA LEU A 428 -3.69 3.59 -37.86
C LEU A 428 -3.52 2.16 -38.38
N GLY A 429 -4.58 1.33 -38.27
CA GLY A 429 -4.60 -0.03 -38.78
C GLY A 429 -4.41 -0.12 -40.30
N LYS A 430 -4.79 0.95 -41.04
CA LYS A 430 -4.66 1.03 -42.51
C LYS A 430 -3.36 1.64 -43.00
N MET A 431 -2.57 2.26 -42.11
CA MET A 431 -1.31 2.88 -42.49
C MET A 431 -0.25 1.86 -42.89
N SER A 432 0.68 2.26 -43.73
CA SER A 432 1.84 1.46 -44.09
C SER A 432 2.79 1.26 -42.90
N ASN A 433 3.70 0.28 -42.99
CA ASN A 433 4.69 0.07 -41.94
C ASN A 433 5.60 1.27 -41.73
N ILE A 434 5.97 1.96 -42.78
CA ILE A 434 6.83 3.16 -42.74
C ILE A 434 6.10 4.30 -42.05
N GLU A 435 4.82 4.59 -42.37
CA GLU A 435 4.03 5.61 -41.71
C GLU A 435 3.91 5.35 -40.20
N LEU A 436 3.67 4.07 -39.80
CA LEU A 436 3.70 3.67 -38.38
C LEU A 436 5.06 3.86 -37.74
N GLY A 437 6.15 3.54 -38.45
CA GLY A 437 7.52 3.77 -37.98
C GLY A 437 7.84 5.25 -37.77
N GLU A 438 7.29 6.15 -38.59
CA GLU A 438 7.46 7.57 -38.47
C GLU A 438 6.87 8.15 -37.18
N PHE A 439 5.83 7.54 -36.60
CA PHE A 439 5.25 7.99 -35.32
C PHE A 439 6.22 7.87 -34.14
N HIS A 440 7.30 7.09 -34.22
CA HIS A 440 8.25 6.93 -33.11
C HIS A 440 8.98 8.23 -32.73
N VAL A 441 8.94 9.23 -33.59
CA VAL A 441 9.45 10.60 -33.30
C VAL A 441 8.33 11.58 -32.90
N SER A 442 7.06 11.12 -32.81
CA SER A 442 5.92 11.94 -32.41
C SER A 442 6.07 12.48 -30.99
N THR A 443 5.48 13.64 -30.74
CA THR A 443 5.34 14.20 -29.38
C THR A 443 4.16 13.60 -28.59
N ASN A 444 3.24 12.90 -29.29
CA ASN A 444 2.13 12.19 -28.66
C ASN A 444 2.44 10.69 -28.53
N GLU A 445 2.64 10.22 -27.31
CA GLU A 445 2.95 8.79 -27.03
C GLU A 445 1.79 7.86 -27.37
N TRP A 446 0.55 8.33 -27.45
CA TRP A 446 -0.59 7.51 -27.86
C TRP A 446 -0.33 6.93 -29.26
N LEU A 447 0.08 7.78 -30.23
CA LEU A 447 0.42 7.36 -31.58
C LEU A 447 1.55 6.34 -31.62
N VAL A 448 2.58 6.55 -30.79
CA VAL A 448 3.74 5.64 -30.68
C VAL A 448 3.33 4.28 -30.15
N ARG A 449 2.54 4.24 -29.08
CA ARG A 449 2.09 3.00 -28.43
C ARG A 449 1.22 2.17 -29.37
N HIS A 450 0.28 2.80 -30.09
CA HIS A 450 -0.58 2.13 -31.09
C HIS A 450 0.25 1.64 -32.29
N ALA A 451 1.12 2.48 -32.86
CA ALA A 451 1.98 2.09 -33.97
C ALA A 451 2.87 0.88 -33.60
N ARG A 452 3.49 0.88 -32.42
CA ARG A 452 4.29 -0.25 -31.92
C ARG A 452 3.47 -1.53 -31.81
N ARG A 453 2.26 -1.47 -31.24
CA ARG A 453 1.36 -2.62 -31.10
C ARG A 453 0.93 -3.16 -32.48
N ILE A 454 0.52 -2.29 -33.41
CA ILE A 454 0.14 -2.69 -34.76
C ILE A 454 1.29 -3.34 -35.52
N LEU A 455 2.50 -2.81 -35.40
CA LEU A 455 3.70 -3.41 -36.00
C LEU A 455 4.00 -4.81 -35.39
N HIS A 456 3.84 -4.96 -34.09
CA HIS A 456 3.96 -6.26 -33.42
C HIS A 456 2.91 -7.26 -33.91
N GLU A 457 1.65 -6.85 -34.03
CA GLU A 457 0.57 -7.69 -34.58
C GLU A 457 0.85 -8.15 -36.03
N ARG A 458 1.39 -7.24 -36.86
CA ARG A 458 1.80 -7.56 -38.23
C ARG A 458 2.95 -8.55 -38.27
N TYR A 459 3.95 -8.39 -37.36
CA TYR A 459 5.05 -9.31 -37.23
C TYR A 459 4.57 -10.72 -36.83
N VAL A 460 3.72 -10.83 -35.83
CA VAL A 460 3.11 -12.08 -35.41
C VAL A 460 2.28 -12.73 -36.52
N ALA A 461 1.61 -11.92 -37.33
CA ALA A 461 0.88 -12.39 -38.53
C ALA A 461 1.81 -12.76 -39.71
N GLY A 462 3.13 -12.71 -39.53
CA GLY A 462 4.10 -13.10 -40.54
C GLY A 462 4.29 -12.12 -41.70
N LYS A 463 3.96 -10.85 -41.51
CA LYS A 463 4.20 -9.79 -42.51
C LYS A 463 5.68 -9.45 -42.57
N ASP A 464 6.15 -9.06 -43.75
CA ASP A 464 7.50 -8.51 -43.91
C ASP A 464 7.52 -7.08 -43.36
N LEU A 465 8.42 -6.86 -42.40
CA LEU A 465 8.64 -5.56 -41.73
C LEU A 465 10.08 -5.06 -41.89
N SER A 466 10.82 -5.57 -42.89
CA SER A 466 12.23 -5.20 -43.12
C SER A 466 12.42 -3.71 -43.41
N ASP A 467 11.44 -3.10 -44.09
CA ASP A 467 11.41 -1.67 -44.42
C ASP A 467 11.37 -0.80 -43.17
N VAL A 468 10.45 -1.07 -42.26
CA VAL A 468 10.30 -0.30 -41.02
C VAL A 468 11.40 -0.66 -40.02
N ALA A 469 11.91 -1.87 -40.01
CA ALA A 469 13.06 -2.24 -39.17
C ALA A 469 14.32 -1.44 -39.54
N GLU A 470 14.57 -1.16 -40.83
CA GLU A 470 15.65 -0.30 -41.27
C GLU A 470 15.46 1.15 -40.80
N LEU A 471 14.26 1.70 -40.90
CA LEU A 471 13.91 3.03 -40.42
C LEU A 471 14.11 3.13 -38.90
N LEU A 472 13.62 2.16 -38.15
CA LEU A 472 13.72 2.13 -36.68
C LEU A 472 15.19 1.96 -36.22
N ASN A 473 16.00 1.17 -36.91
CA ASN A 473 17.44 1.08 -36.63
C ASN A 473 18.12 2.45 -36.78
N LYS A 474 17.82 3.19 -37.85
CA LYS A 474 18.32 4.56 -38.03
C LYS A 474 17.85 5.49 -36.89
N GLN A 475 16.59 5.40 -36.50
CA GLN A 475 16.05 6.20 -35.38
C GLN A 475 16.72 5.82 -34.05
N PHE A 476 16.99 4.54 -33.81
CA PHE A 476 17.70 4.09 -32.62
C PHE A 476 19.14 4.59 -32.56
N GLU A 477 19.89 4.53 -33.69
CA GLU A 477 21.26 4.96 -33.74
C GLU A 477 21.43 6.49 -33.69
N SER A 478 20.55 7.23 -34.36
CA SER A 478 20.72 8.68 -34.59
C SER A 478 19.54 9.55 -34.11
N GLY A 479 18.63 9.01 -33.32
CA GLY A 479 17.49 9.75 -32.75
C GLY A 479 17.96 10.94 -31.91
N SER A 480 17.25 12.07 -32.03
CA SER A 480 17.61 13.34 -31.40
C SER A 480 17.45 13.35 -29.87
N SER A 481 16.72 12.37 -29.32
CA SER A 481 16.53 12.21 -27.87
C SER A 481 16.59 10.74 -27.46
N ILE A 482 16.92 10.51 -26.19
CA ILE A 482 16.92 9.15 -25.63
C ILE A 482 15.55 8.50 -25.72
N VAL A 483 14.46 9.26 -25.55
CA VAL A 483 13.09 8.77 -25.65
C VAL A 483 12.80 8.18 -27.04
N GLN A 484 13.16 8.89 -28.11
CA GLN A 484 13.02 8.38 -29.49
C GLN A 484 13.85 7.11 -29.72
N ARG A 485 15.06 7.06 -29.21
CA ARG A 485 15.92 5.88 -29.30
C ARG A 485 15.30 4.68 -28.58
N LEU A 486 14.76 4.87 -27.38
CA LEU A 486 14.10 3.80 -26.63
C LEU A 486 12.83 3.29 -27.33
N ARG A 487 12.00 4.17 -27.88
CA ARG A 487 10.80 3.78 -28.64
C ARG A 487 11.16 2.90 -29.82
N ALA A 488 12.21 3.28 -30.58
CA ALA A 488 12.74 2.47 -31.67
C ALA A 488 13.29 1.13 -31.17
N MET A 489 14.04 1.09 -30.08
CA MET A 489 14.57 -0.11 -29.47
C MET A 489 13.46 -1.10 -29.07
N TRP A 490 12.42 -0.63 -28.42
CA TRP A 490 11.29 -1.46 -28.00
C TRP A 490 10.57 -2.09 -29.20
N THR A 491 10.30 -1.28 -30.23
CA THR A 491 9.63 -1.79 -31.45
C THR A 491 10.51 -2.72 -32.24
N LEU A 492 11.82 -2.42 -32.39
CA LEU A 492 12.76 -3.35 -33.03
C LEU A 492 12.80 -4.70 -32.34
N ASN A 493 12.76 -4.73 -31.01
CA ASN A 493 12.68 -5.98 -30.26
C ASN A 493 11.42 -6.80 -30.62
N LEU A 494 10.27 -6.14 -30.71
CA LEU A 494 8.99 -6.78 -31.00
C LEU A 494 8.83 -7.28 -32.44
N VAL A 495 9.52 -6.65 -33.40
CA VAL A 495 9.46 -7.02 -34.82
C VAL A 495 10.66 -7.86 -35.26
N GLY A 496 11.42 -8.40 -34.31
CA GLY A 496 12.58 -9.26 -34.61
C GLY A 496 13.78 -8.53 -35.23
N GLY A 497 13.77 -7.21 -35.23
CA GLY A 497 14.84 -6.35 -35.74
C GLY A 497 16.05 -6.20 -34.81
N LEU A 498 15.96 -6.68 -33.57
CA LEU A 498 17.02 -6.57 -32.56
C LEU A 498 17.48 -7.96 -32.13
N SER A 499 18.67 -8.34 -32.54
CA SER A 499 19.24 -9.64 -32.19
C SER A 499 19.75 -9.63 -30.75
N GLU A 500 19.84 -10.81 -30.12
CA GLU A 500 20.45 -11.02 -28.83
C GLU A 500 21.88 -10.46 -28.75
N GLY A 501 22.72 -10.72 -29.75
CA GLY A 501 24.08 -10.15 -29.84
C GLY A 501 24.09 -8.62 -29.90
N ALA A 502 23.04 -7.98 -30.45
CA ALA A 502 22.88 -6.53 -30.41
C ALA A 502 22.53 -6.06 -28.97
N LEU A 503 21.60 -6.73 -28.30
CA LEU A 503 21.25 -6.45 -26.89
C LEU A 503 22.48 -6.59 -25.98
N VAL A 504 23.28 -7.63 -26.15
CA VAL A 504 24.54 -7.81 -25.40
C VAL A 504 25.51 -6.65 -25.62
N ARG A 505 25.67 -6.15 -26.86
CA ARG A 505 26.47 -4.92 -27.09
C ARG A 505 25.89 -3.69 -26.38
N HIS A 506 24.56 -3.56 -26.34
CA HIS A 506 23.87 -2.43 -25.71
C HIS A 506 23.93 -2.44 -24.17
N LEU A 507 24.35 -3.55 -23.54
CA LEU A 507 24.68 -3.59 -22.11
C LEU A 507 25.76 -2.57 -21.73
N PHE A 508 26.60 -2.16 -22.69
CA PHE A 508 27.70 -1.22 -22.48
C PHE A 508 27.49 0.10 -23.25
N ALA A 509 26.26 0.41 -23.64
CA ALA A 509 25.91 1.70 -24.24
C ALA A 509 26.23 2.86 -23.29
N GLU A 510 26.54 4.03 -23.86
CA GLU A 510 26.82 5.25 -23.06
C GLU A 510 25.62 5.65 -22.19
N ASP A 511 24.43 5.59 -22.76
CA ASP A 511 23.19 5.99 -22.08
C ASP A 511 22.66 4.88 -21.15
N GLU A 512 22.38 5.24 -19.89
CA GLU A 512 21.90 4.28 -18.87
C GLU A 512 20.52 3.68 -19.18
N HIS A 513 19.62 4.41 -19.83
CA HIS A 513 18.31 3.90 -20.17
C HIS A 513 18.41 2.81 -21.25
N VAL A 514 19.35 2.94 -22.21
CA VAL A 514 19.64 1.89 -23.18
C VAL A 514 20.20 0.66 -22.47
N ARG A 515 21.17 0.83 -21.54
CA ARG A 515 21.69 -0.29 -20.75
C ARG A 515 20.60 -0.98 -19.93
N ARG A 516 19.75 -0.21 -19.24
CA ARG A 516 18.61 -0.77 -18.47
C ARG A 516 17.68 -1.64 -19.34
N TRP A 517 17.33 -1.13 -20.51
CA TRP A 517 16.45 -1.87 -21.42
C TRP A 517 17.14 -3.06 -22.06
N ALA A 518 18.43 -3.00 -22.35
CA ALA A 518 19.20 -4.16 -22.79
C ALA A 518 19.16 -5.28 -21.73
N VAL A 519 19.31 -4.95 -20.45
CA VAL A 519 19.16 -5.89 -19.31
C VAL A 519 17.74 -6.48 -19.27
N ARG A 520 16.70 -5.65 -19.40
CA ARG A 520 15.30 -6.08 -19.30
C ARG A 520 14.88 -7.00 -20.44
N LEU A 521 15.35 -6.74 -21.66
CA LEU A 521 15.01 -7.47 -22.88
C LEU A 521 15.79 -8.76 -23.05
N LEU A 522 16.99 -8.89 -22.47
CA LEU A 522 17.73 -10.13 -22.49
C LEU A 522 16.99 -11.22 -21.71
N THR A 523 16.76 -12.33 -22.38
CA THR A 523 16.06 -13.45 -21.75
C THR A 523 16.98 -14.25 -20.83
N PRO A 524 16.45 -14.90 -19.76
CA PRO A 524 17.28 -15.73 -18.86
C PRO A 524 17.89 -16.95 -19.52
N THR A 525 17.47 -17.31 -20.73
CA THR A 525 17.90 -18.52 -21.44
C THR A 525 19.23 -18.37 -22.20
N SER A 526 19.74 -17.16 -22.35
CA SER A 526 20.97 -16.89 -23.04
C SER A 526 22.21 -17.09 -22.14
N GLU A 527 22.98 -18.15 -22.40
CA GLU A 527 24.25 -18.39 -21.68
C GLU A 527 25.31 -17.31 -21.99
N ASP A 528 25.34 -16.76 -23.20
CA ASP A 528 26.25 -15.69 -23.61
C ASP A 528 25.97 -14.38 -22.86
N ALA A 529 24.71 -14.08 -22.57
CA ALA A 529 24.31 -12.91 -21.81
C ALA A 529 24.75 -12.97 -20.35
N HIS A 530 24.82 -14.14 -19.73
CA HIS A 530 25.17 -14.28 -18.30
C HIS A 530 26.55 -13.70 -17.97
N ALA A 531 27.54 -14.00 -18.79
CA ALA A 531 28.91 -13.50 -18.59
C ALA A 531 29.01 -11.97 -18.71
N GLU A 532 28.33 -11.40 -19.72
CA GLU A 532 28.35 -9.94 -19.94
C GLU A 532 27.50 -9.19 -18.91
N LEU A 533 26.37 -9.76 -18.45
CA LEU A 533 25.60 -9.21 -17.33
C LEU A 533 26.40 -9.23 -16.02
N ALA A 534 27.18 -10.28 -15.75
CA ALA A 534 28.07 -10.35 -14.59
C ALA A 534 29.22 -9.32 -14.68
N LYS A 535 29.72 -9.06 -15.87
CA LYS A 535 30.73 -8.02 -16.13
C LYS A 535 30.13 -6.63 -15.93
N LEU A 536 28.94 -6.37 -16.47
CA LEU A 536 28.20 -5.14 -16.25
C LEU A 536 27.93 -4.92 -14.76
N ALA A 537 27.46 -5.94 -14.04
CA ALA A 537 27.14 -5.85 -12.61
C ALA A 537 28.33 -5.39 -11.75
N ARG A 538 29.58 -5.72 -12.17
CA ARG A 538 30.81 -5.29 -11.48
C ARG A 538 31.23 -3.88 -11.80
N SER A 539 30.98 -3.37 -13.02
CA SER A 539 31.50 -2.12 -13.53
C SER A 539 30.46 -0.99 -13.59
N GLU A 540 29.19 -1.29 -13.37
CA GLU A 540 28.09 -0.34 -13.53
C GLU A 540 28.08 0.71 -12.44
N SER A 541 28.02 1.99 -12.82
CA SER A 541 27.96 3.12 -11.89
C SER A 541 26.52 3.60 -11.64
N SER A 542 25.59 3.38 -12.59
CA SER A 542 24.20 3.82 -12.45
C SER A 542 23.44 2.94 -11.47
N PRO A 543 22.85 3.48 -10.39
CA PRO A 543 22.01 2.72 -9.47
C PRO A 543 20.76 2.18 -10.15
N ALA A 544 20.21 2.90 -11.15
CA ALA A 544 19.03 2.46 -11.90
C ALA A 544 19.32 1.23 -12.78
N VAL A 545 20.54 1.12 -13.38
CA VAL A 545 20.95 -0.07 -14.12
C VAL A 545 21.21 -1.25 -13.17
N ARG A 546 21.81 -1.00 -11.99
CA ARG A 546 21.98 -2.03 -10.95
C ARG A 546 20.65 -2.56 -10.46
N LEU A 547 19.64 -1.69 -10.33
CA LEU A 547 18.28 -2.09 -10.00
C LEU A 547 17.66 -3.01 -11.06
N ALA A 548 17.87 -2.68 -12.35
CA ALA A 548 17.45 -3.53 -13.46
C ALA A 548 18.14 -4.90 -13.41
N LEU A 549 19.45 -4.95 -13.09
CA LEU A 549 20.20 -6.21 -12.90
C LEU A 549 19.66 -7.02 -11.71
N ALA A 550 19.38 -6.38 -10.56
CA ALA A 550 18.82 -7.04 -9.37
C ALA A 550 17.41 -7.60 -9.63
N SER A 551 16.64 -6.95 -10.50
CA SER A 551 15.36 -7.46 -10.98
C SER A 551 15.56 -8.64 -11.95
N ALA A 552 16.38 -8.46 -12.99
CA ALA A 552 16.57 -9.45 -14.04
C ALA A 552 17.13 -10.78 -13.52
N VAL A 553 18.10 -10.73 -12.58
CA VAL A 553 18.73 -11.92 -12.01
C VAL A 553 17.74 -12.83 -11.28
N GLN A 554 16.63 -12.31 -10.77
CA GLN A 554 15.57 -13.15 -10.15
C GLN A 554 14.91 -14.12 -11.13
N ARG A 555 14.97 -13.81 -12.43
CA ARG A 555 14.41 -14.65 -13.51
C ARG A 555 15.35 -15.78 -13.94
N PHE A 556 16.64 -15.72 -13.52
CA PHE A 556 17.60 -16.77 -13.84
C PHE A 556 17.46 -17.97 -12.91
N ALA A 557 17.84 -19.14 -13.41
CA ALA A 557 17.97 -20.32 -12.57
C ALA A 557 18.99 -20.04 -11.44
N LEU A 558 18.75 -20.58 -10.26
CA LEU A 558 19.58 -20.27 -9.07
C LEU A 558 21.07 -20.50 -9.34
N LYS A 559 21.43 -21.57 -10.06
CA LYS A 559 22.82 -21.91 -10.38
C LYS A 559 23.58 -20.83 -11.19
N ASP A 560 22.85 -19.99 -11.90
CA ASP A 560 23.41 -18.97 -12.82
C ASP A 560 23.47 -17.57 -12.21
N ARG A 561 22.90 -17.34 -11.03
CA ARG A 561 22.80 -16.02 -10.37
C ARG A 561 24.11 -15.53 -9.74
N ALA A 562 24.95 -16.45 -9.25
CA ALA A 562 26.10 -16.13 -8.41
C ALA A 562 27.07 -15.07 -9.00
N PRO A 563 27.46 -15.11 -10.29
CA PRO A 563 28.38 -14.13 -10.86
C PRO A 563 27.82 -12.71 -10.90
N ILE A 564 26.52 -12.55 -11.18
CA ILE A 564 25.83 -11.25 -11.24
C ILE A 564 25.65 -10.70 -9.82
N LEU A 565 25.21 -11.54 -8.88
CA LEU A 565 25.04 -11.15 -7.47
C LEU A 565 26.37 -10.72 -6.85
N SER A 566 27.47 -11.44 -7.10
CA SER A 566 28.79 -11.05 -6.61
C SER A 566 29.23 -9.68 -7.17
N GLY A 567 28.86 -9.37 -8.42
CA GLY A 567 29.09 -8.04 -9.00
C GLY A 567 28.28 -6.96 -8.28
N LEU A 568 26.99 -7.16 -8.07
CA LEU A 568 26.12 -6.20 -7.38
C LEU A 568 26.55 -5.97 -5.92
N LEU A 569 27.01 -7.01 -5.21
CA LEU A 569 27.47 -6.93 -3.83
C LEU A 569 28.82 -6.24 -3.65
N SER A 570 29.58 -6.01 -4.73
CA SER A 570 30.92 -5.41 -4.68
C SER A 570 30.91 -3.87 -4.60
N HIS A 571 29.77 -3.22 -4.72
CA HIS A 571 29.63 -1.78 -4.67
C HIS A 571 29.35 -1.29 -3.26
N GLU A 572 30.02 -0.20 -2.84
CA GLU A 572 29.84 0.45 -1.55
C GLU A 572 29.01 1.74 -1.59
N ASP A 573 28.91 2.35 -2.79
CA ASP A 573 28.07 3.49 -3.05
C ASP A 573 26.59 3.08 -3.04
N TYR A 574 25.70 3.98 -2.66
CA TYR A 574 24.27 3.75 -2.51
C TYR A 574 23.89 2.70 -1.43
N ASN A 575 24.72 2.53 -0.40
CA ASN A 575 24.42 1.61 0.70
C ASN A 575 23.13 1.97 1.47
N ASP A 576 22.71 3.23 1.42
CA ASP A 576 21.49 3.74 2.03
C ASP A 576 20.27 3.62 1.09
N ASP A 577 20.47 3.25 -0.18
CA ASP A 577 19.38 2.94 -1.10
C ASP A 577 18.68 1.64 -0.70
N ARG A 578 17.63 1.80 0.07
CA ARG A 578 16.83 0.67 0.59
C ARG A 578 16.11 -0.10 -0.52
N PHE A 579 15.72 0.60 -1.60
CA PHE A 579 15.03 -0.03 -2.73
C PHE A 579 15.97 -1.02 -3.45
N LEU A 580 17.15 -0.59 -3.85
CA LEU A 580 18.16 -1.42 -4.50
C LEU A 580 18.62 -2.56 -3.59
N SER A 581 18.91 -2.27 -2.32
CA SER A 581 19.37 -3.27 -1.35
C SER A 581 18.33 -4.39 -1.15
N LEU A 582 17.04 -4.05 -1.07
CA LEU A 582 15.97 -5.04 -0.92
C LEU A 582 15.80 -5.88 -2.19
N MET A 583 15.88 -5.27 -3.38
CA MET A 583 15.80 -6.02 -4.64
C MET A 583 16.96 -7.01 -4.81
N ILE A 584 18.18 -6.63 -4.38
CA ILE A 584 19.33 -7.55 -4.34
C ILE A 584 19.05 -8.68 -3.33
N TRP A 585 18.48 -8.36 -2.17
CA TRP A 585 18.10 -9.37 -1.17
C TRP A 585 17.12 -10.41 -1.73
N TYR A 586 16.08 -9.98 -2.40
CA TYR A 586 15.07 -10.89 -2.97
C TYR A 586 15.66 -11.85 -4.03
N ALA A 587 16.69 -11.39 -4.75
CA ALA A 587 17.42 -12.23 -5.69
C ALA A 587 18.41 -13.20 -5.00
N LEU A 588 19.00 -12.76 -3.87
CA LEU A 588 20.04 -13.46 -3.14
C LEU A 588 19.49 -14.53 -2.18
N GLU A 589 18.37 -14.26 -1.52
CA GLU A 589 17.82 -15.13 -0.47
C GLU A 589 17.69 -16.61 -0.90
N PRO A 590 17.12 -16.93 -2.08
CA PRO A 590 16.93 -18.33 -2.50
C PRO A 590 18.25 -19.08 -2.77
N MET A 591 19.39 -18.38 -2.87
CA MET A 591 20.70 -19.02 -3.14
C MET A 591 21.15 -19.97 -2.04
N ILE A 592 20.60 -19.81 -0.82
CA ILE A 592 20.90 -20.72 0.30
C ILE A 592 20.51 -22.18 -0.02
N GLU A 593 19.52 -22.39 -0.84
CA GLU A 593 19.02 -23.72 -1.23
C GLU A 593 20.01 -24.52 -2.08
N LEU A 594 20.91 -23.83 -2.79
CA LEU A 594 21.97 -24.48 -3.57
C LEU A 594 23.13 -24.95 -2.67
N ASN A 595 23.65 -24.05 -1.87
CA ASN A 595 24.81 -24.30 -1.03
C ASN A 595 24.88 -23.27 0.10
N ARG A 596 24.60 -23.68 1.32
CA ARG A 596 24.60 -22.84 2.52
C ARG A 596 25.98 -22.23 2.82
N ALA A 597 27.08 -22.97 2.60
CA ALA A 597 28.42 -22.44 2.84
C ALA A 597 28.77 -21.33 1.83
N ALA A 598 28.50 -21.53 0.56
CA ALA A 598 28.68 -20.50 -0.46
C ALA A 598 27.76 -19.30 -0.24
N PHE A 599 26.54 -19.53 0.30
CA PHE A 599 25.64 -18.45 0.65
C PHE A 599 26.20 -17.59 1.80
N LEU A 600 26.82 -18.18 2.81
CA LEU A 600 27.46 -17.44 3.89
C LEU A 600 28.63 -16.56 3.42
N GLU A 601 29.35 -16.95 2.35
CA GLU A 601 30.43 -16.13 1.78
C GLU A 601 29.90 -14.76 1.33
N TYR A 602 28.65 -14.65 0.87
CA TYR A 602 28.05 -13.36 0.49
C TYR A 602 28.04 -12.35 1.65
N ALA A 603 27.96 -12.80 2.89
CA ALA A 603 28.03 -11.92 4.05
C ALA A 603 29.39 -11.24 4.20
N THR A 604 30.47 -11.89 3.78
CA THR A 604 31.85 -11.36 3.91
C THR A 604 32.29 -10.54 2.70
N VAL A 605 31.78 -10.85 1.50
CA VAL A 605 32.14 -10.12 0.26
C VAL A 605 31.24 -8.91 0.01
N SER A 606 30.07 -8.87 0.61
CA SER A 606 29.13 -7.76 0.45
C SER A 606 29.69 -6.45 1.03
N GLN A 607 29.69 -5.41 0.22
CA GLN A 607 29.97 -4.05 0.68
C GLN A 607 28.72 -3.36 1.24
N ILE A 608 27.54 -4.02 1.17
CA ILE A 608 26.26 -3.52 1.68
C ILE A 608 25.99 -4.18 3.04
N PRO A 609 26.18 -3.47 4.18
CA PRO A 609 26.12 -4.06 5.52
C PRO A 609 24.76 -4.69 5.85
N LEU A 610 23.66 -4.13 5.32
CA LEU A 610 22.32 -4.69 5.48
C LEU A 610 22.20 -6.11 4.92
N LEU A 611 22.82 -6.38 3.77
CA LEU A 611 22.77 -7.69 3.13
C LEU A 611 23.62 -8.70 3.92
N SER A 612 24.76 -8.29 4.47
CA SER A 612 25.53 -9.13 5.40
C SER A 612 24.71 -9.54 6.63
N GLN A 613 23.91 -8.61 7.17
CA GLN A 613 22.97 -8.88 8.26
C GLN A 613 21.91 -9.91 7.85
N TYR A 614 21.30 -9.75 6.67
CA TYR A 614 20.23 -10.63 6.20
C TYR A 614 20.74 -12.03 5.85
N VAL A 615 21.92 -12.15 5.25
CA VAL A 615 22.57 -13.44 4.96
C VAL A 615 22.77 -14.23 6.26
N VAL A 616 23.36 -13.61 7.29
CA VAL A 616 23.59 -14.25 8.60
C VAL A 616 22.25 -14.61 9.25
N ARG A 617 21.28 -13.70 9.25
CA ARG A 617 19.94 -13.96 9.77
C ARG A 617 19.30 -15.17 9.10
N ARG A 618 19.34 -15.24 7.76
CA ARG A 618 18.75 -16.33 6.96
C ARG A 618 19.43 -17.67 7.21
N ALA A 619 20.77 -17.67 7.27
CA ALA A 619 21.54 -18.88 7.54
C ALA A 619 21.30 -19.44 8.95
N SER A 620 20.90 -18.58 9.88
CA SER A 620 20.61 -18.95 11.27
C SER A 620 19.12 -19.22 11.54
N ASP A 621 18.20 -18.84 10.64
CA ASP A 621 16.75 -18.93 10.84
C ASP A 621 16.20 -20.31 10.47
N THR A 622 16.60 -21.32 11.24
CA THR A 622 16.14 -22.70 11.14
C THR A 622 15.82 -23.26 12.53
N GLU A 623 15.00 -24.30 12.64
CA GLU A 623 14.62 -24.90 13.92
C GLU A 623 15.84 -25.48 14.70
N GLN A 624 16.84 -25.95 13.96
CA GLN A 624 18.11 -26.47 14.53
C GLN A 624 19.28 -25.77 13.82
N PRO A 625 19.59 -24.52 14.21
CA PRO A 625 20.60 -23.74 13.52
C PRO A 625 21.99 -24.32 13.71
N GLN A 626 22.71 -24.54 12.62
CA GLN A 626 24.15 -24.85 12.64
C GLN A 626 24.90 -23.52 12.77
N LEU A 627 25.34 -23.19 13.98
CA LEU A 627 25.88 -21.86 14.26
C LEU A 627 27.41 -21.79 14.21
N ASP A 628 28.12 -22.92 14.15
CA ASP A 628 29.58 -22.94 14.11
C ASP A 628 30.14 -22.19 12.90
N ASP A 629 29.63 -22.50 11.70
CA ASP A 629 30.00 -21.83 10.42
C ASP A 629 29.52 -20.36 10.34
N VAL A 630 28.38 -20.06 10.95
CA VAL A 630 27.91 -18.66 11.04
C VAL A 630 28.88 -17.83 11.89
N VAL A 631 29.30 -18.33 13.03
CA VAL A 631 30.24 -17.63 13.92
C VAL A 631 31.62 -17.50 13.26
N GLU A 632 32.09 -18.53 12.54
CA GLU A 632 33.33 -18.46 11.77
C GLU A 632 33.23 -17.38 10.68
N THR A 633 32.08 -17.26 10.00
CA THR A 633 31.82 -16.19 9.03
C THR A 633 31.88 -14.81 9.69
N ILE A 634 31.29 -14.63 10.87
CA ILE A 634 31.34 -13.36 11.63
C ILE A 634 32.77 -13.00 12.04
N LEU A 635 33.58 -14.02 12.45
CA LEU A 635 35.00 -13.83 12.74
C LEU A 635 35.78 -13.32 11.53
N GLY A 636 35.44 -13.82 10.33
CA GLY A 636 36.03 -13.41 9.04
C GLY A 636 35.49 -12.09 8.48
N ALA A 637 34.64 -11.35 9.19
CA ALA A 637 34.07 -10.10 8.70
C ALA A 637 35.14 -9.08 8.29
N PRO A 638 35.03 -8.44 7.09
CA PRO A 638 36.09 -7.60 6.54
C PRO A 638 36.37 -6.34 7.38
N ASN A 639 35.40 -5.84 8.10
CA ASN A 639 35.50 -4.65 8.94
C ASN A 639 34.51 -4.70 10.13
N ARG A 640 34.66 -3.74 11.05
CA ARG A 640 33.86 -3.66 12.28
C ARG A 640 32.37 -3.39 12.01
N THR A 641 32.06 -2.59 10.99
CA THR A 641 30.68 -2.24 10.62
C THR A 641 29.94 -3.49 10.12
N THR A 642 30.53 -4.20 9.18
CA THR A 642 29.98 -5.46 8.66
C THR A 642 29.80 -6.49 9.79
N ARG A 643 30.80 -6.64 10.68
CA ARG A 643 30.71 -7.54 11.86
C ARG A 643 29.52 -7.19 12.77
N LYS A 644 29.31 -5.88 13.02
CA LYS A 644 28.16 -5.42 13.82
C LYS A 644 26.82 -5.81 13.17
N HIS A 645 26.68 -5.62 11.86
CA HIS A 645 25.49 -6.01 11.12
C HIS A 645 25.27 -7.53 11.14
N MET A 646 26.33 -8.32 10.97
CA MET A 646 26.24 -9.79 11.06
C MET A 646 25.79 -10.23 12.46
N LEU A 647 26.32 -9.64 13.54
CA LEU A 647 25.90 -9.91 14.92
C LEU A 647 24.41 -9.56 15.13
N ARG A 648 23.92 -8.47 14.56
CA ARG A 648 22.49 -8.12 14.59
C ARG A 648 21.62 -9.16 13.87
N GLY A 649 22.10 -9.67 12.73
CA GLY A 649 21.45 -10.74 11.99
C GLY A 649 21.32 -12.03 12.82
N LEU A 650 22.42 -12.43 13.44
CA LEU A 650 22.45 -13.59 14.34
C LEU A 650 21.50 -13.40 15.53
N LEU A 651 21.55 -12.25 16.20
CA LEU A 651 20.67 -11.96 17.33
C LEU A 651 19.19 -12.02 16.95
N SER A 652 18.82 -11.43 15.80
CA SER A 652 17.44 -11.44 15.30
C SER A 652 16.90 -12.86 15.08
N SER A 653 17.75 -13.79 14.65
CA SER A 653 17.38 -15.20 14.47
C SER A 653 17.30 -15.93 15.84
N ILE A 654 18.35 -15.83 16.66
CA ILE A 654 18.41 -16.57 17.92
C ILE A 654 17.30 -16.14 18.89
N THR A 655 16.97 -14.85 18.94
CA THR A 655 15.85 -14.37 19.78
C THR A 655 14.52 -15.02 19.39
N LYS A 656 14.31 -15.34 18.11
CA LYS A 656 13.12 -16.03 17.61
C LYS A 656 13.07 -17.51 18.03
N HIS A 657 14.23 -18.17 18.07
CA HIS A 657 14.33 -19.61 18.32
C HIS A 657 14.68 -19.96 19.79
N GLY A 658 14.96 -18.97 20.64
CA GLY A 658 15.34 -19.16 22.05
C GLY A 658 16.78 -19.60 22.24
N ALA A 659 17.11 -20.04 23.49
CA ALA A 659 18.47 -20.44 23.89
C ALA A 659 19.02 -21.56 23.02
N GLN A 660 20.28 -21.41 22.58
CA GLN A 660 20.98 -22.34 21.69
C GLN A 660 22.30 -22.79 22.34
N PRO A 661 22.84 -23.97 21.97
CA PRO A 661 24.18 -24.39 22.38
C PRO A 661 25.24 -23.38 21.91
N MET A 662 26.24 -23.12 22.77
CA MET A 662 27.34 -22.19 22.46
C MET A 662 28.16 -22.70 21.26
N PRO A 663 28.32 -21.93 20.18
CA PRO A 663 29.19 -22.30 19.05
C PRO A 663 30.66 -22.38 19.47
N LYS A 664 31.44 -23.28 18.86
CA LYS A 664 32.85 -23.53 19.20
C LYS A 664 33.73 -22.30 19.13
N ALA A 665 33.57 -21.52 18.05
CA ALA A 665 34.36 -20.31 17.80
C ALA A 665 33.88 -19.08 18.59
N TRP A 666 32.77 -19.18 19.35
CA TRP A 666 32.14 -18.04 20.03
C TRP A 666 33.09 -17.31 20.98
N LYS A 667 33.85 -18.04 21.80
CA LYS A 667 34.81 -17.44 22.74
C LYS A 667 35.91 -16.65 22.02
N THR A 668 36.34 -17.11 20.86
CA THR A 668 37.31 -16.38 20.02
C THR A 668 36.71 -15.06 19.52
N LEU A 669 35.46 -15.09 19.07
CA LEU A 669 34.72 -13.89 18.63
C LEU A 669 34.53 -12.90 19.79
N MET A 670 34.19 -13.36 20.98
CA MET A 670 34.09 -12.51 22.18
C MET A 670 35.42 -11.77 22.44
N VAL A 671 36.54 -12.47 22.42
CA VAL A 671 37.88 -11.86 22.61
C VAL A 671 38.18 -10.84 21.50
N GLN A 672 37.88 -11.15 20.25
CA GLN A 672 38.11 -10.23 19.15
C GLN A 672 37.27 -8.95 19.31
N VAL A 673 35.96 -9.06 19.58
CA VAL A 673 35.06 -7.92 19.77
C VAL A 673 35.43 -7.11 21.01
N SER A 674 35.93 -7.74 22.09
CA SER A 674 36.38 -7.00 23.27
C SER A 674 37.61 -6.12 23.00
N ARG A 675 38.47 -6.51 22.03
CA ARG A 675 39.69 -5.76 21.68
C ARG A 675 39.45 -4.64 20.66
N ASP A 676 38.67 -4.91 19.66
CA ASP A 676 38.52 -4.05 18.51
C ASP A 676 37.08 -3.61 18.23
N GLY A 677 36.10 -4.10 19.02
CA GLY A 677 34.69 -3.80 18.83
C GLY A 677 34.25 -2.44 19.39
N THR A 678 33.18 -1.91 18.84
CA THR A 678 32.45 -0.77 19.41
C THR A 678 31.64 -1.23 20.63
N GLN A 679 31.21 -0.29 21.47
CA GLN A 679 30.33 -0.57 22.58
C GLN A 679 29.08 -1.34 22.16
N ASP A 680 28.44 -0.94 21.04
CA ASP A 680 27.29 -1.65 20.45
C ASP A 680 27.61 -3.13 20.13
N SER A 681 28.78 -3.40 19.56
CA SER A 681 29.19 -4.78 19.21
C SER A 681 29.47 -5.61 20.45
N GLN A 682 30.03 -5.01 21.47
CA GLN A 682 30.28 -5.67 22.78
C GLN A 682 28.95 -6.03 23.46
N LEU A 683 27.96 -5.13 23.37
CA LEU A 683 26.62 -5.36 23.90
C LEU A 683 25.91 -6.50 23.15
N LEU A 684 25.98 -6.53 21.81
CA LEU A 684 25.42 -7.61 20.98
C LEU A 684 26.05 -8.97 21.34
N VAL A 685 27.38 -9.00 21.54
CA VAL A 685 28.08 -10.21 21.95
C VAL A 685 27.66 -10.64 23.36
N ALA A 686 27.46 -9.71 24.29
CA ALA A 686 26.97 -10.04 25.63
C ALA A 686 25.58 -10.66 25.60
N GLN A 687 24.65 -10.08 24.83
CA GLN A 687 23.30 -10.63 24.63
C GLN A 687 23.33 -12.04 24.01
N LEU A 688 24.07 -12.21 22.92
CA LEU A 688 24.22 -13.52 22.29
C LEU A 688 24.86 -14.56 23.23
N SER A 689 25.88 -14.15 24.02
CA SER A 689 26.53 -15.04 25.01
C SER A 689 25.53 -15.53 26.07
N THR A 690 24.62 -14.69 26.52
CA THR A 690 23.57 -15.12 27.45
C THR A 690 22.60 -16.11 26.81
N LEU A 691 22.21 -15.90 25.54
CA LEU A 691 21.36 -16.82 24.78
C LEU A 691 22.07 -18.16 24.50
N PHE A 692 23.41 -18.18 24.49
CA PHE A 692 24.23 -19.37 24.41
C PHE A 692 24.51 -20.00 25.81
N GLY A 693 23.90 -19.49 26.87
CA GLY A 693 24.02 -20.04 28.21
C GLY A 693 25.37 -19.80 28.88
N ASP A 694 26.12 -18.75 28.46
CA ASP A 694 27.41 -18.42 29.11
C ASP A 694 27.18 -17.85 30.52
N LYS A 695 27.48 -18.65 31.54
CA LYS A 695 27.27 -18.27 32.94
C LYS A 695 28.05 -17.01 33.33
N GLN A 696 29.24 -16.80 32.76
CA GLN A 696 30.05 -15.63 33.08
C GLN A 696 29.40 -14.35 32.52
N SER A 697 28.87 -14.42 31.32
CA SER A 697 28.14 -13.30 30.70
C SER A 697 26.84 -12.99 31.46
N ILE A 698 26.09 -13.99 31.91
CA ILE A 698 24.91 -13.82 32.76
C ILE A 698 25.27 -13.11 34.06
N GLU A 699 26.32 -13.56 34.76
CA GLU A 699 26.77 -12.91 36.01
C GLU A 699 27.35 -11.51 35.77
N ALA A 700 28.06 -11.31 34.67
CA ALA A 700 28.53 -9.98 34.28
C ALA A 700 27.37 -9.00 34.04
N LEU A 701 26.32 -9.43 33.32
CA LEU A 701 25.14 -8.60 33.12
C LEU A 701 24.36 -8.34 34.41
N ARG A 702 24.27 -9.31 35.32
CA ARG A 702 23.69 -9.10 36.66
C ARG A 702 24.46 -8.05 37.44
N THR A 703 25.81 -8.14 37.41
CA THR A 703 26.66 -7.13 38.03
C THR A 703 26.45 -5.74 37.42
N LEU A 704 26.23 -5.65 36.10
CA LEU A 704 25.92 -4.38 35.44
C LEU A 704 24.55 -3.82 35.87
N VAL A 705 23.54 -4.68 36.05
CA VAL A 705 22.20 -4.25 36.55
C VAL A 705 22.31 -3.65 37.94
N ASP A 706 23.15 -4.27 38.82
CA ASP A 706 23.29 -3.84 40.20
C ASP A 706 24.27 -2.68 40.41
N ASN A 707 25.08 -2.33 39.40
CA ASN A 707 26.08 -1.26 39.48
C ASN A 707 25.47 0.13 39.31
N ASP A 708 25.25 0.83 40.44
CA ASP A 708 24.66 2.18 40.47
C ASP A 708 25.59 3.30 39.95
N THR A 709 26.89 3.01 39.74
CA THR A 709 27.83 3.97 39.15
C THR A 709 27.77 4.05 37.65
N LEU A 710 27.04 3.14 36.98
CA LEU A 710 26.91 3.10 35.52
C LEU A 710 25.72 3.96 35.05
N PRO A 711 25.80 4.54 33.82
CA PRO A 711 24.66 5.17 33.19
C PRO A 711 23.44 4.22 33.19
N ILE A 712 22.27 4.80 33.43
CA ILE A 712 21.02 4.03 33.56
C ILE A 712 20.70 3.22 32.29
N GLU A 713 21.04 3.73 31.13
CA GLU A 713 20.82 3.06 29.84
C GLU A 713 21.57 1.72 29.78
N ASN A 714 22.79 1.68 30.30
CA ASN A 714 23.59 0.45 30.34
C ASN A 714 22.99 -0.60 31.28
N ARG A 715 22.44 -0.17 32.43
CA ARG A 715 21.77 -1.04 33.40
C ARG A 715 20.44 -1.56 32.88
N VAL A 716 19.64 -0.72 32.25
CA VAL A 716 18.40 -1.11 31.59
C VAL A 716 18.68 -2.13 30.47
N TYR A 717 19.67 -1.83 29.63
CA TYR A 717 20.10 -2.74 28.59
C TYR A 717 20.54 -4.11 29.13
N ALA A 718 21.31 -4.12 30.21
CA ALA A 718 21.74 -5.37 30.85
C ALA A 718 20.56 -6.19 31.38
N LEU A 719 19.57 -5.53 31.98
CA LEU A 719 18.32 -6.17 32.42
C LEU A 719 17.51 -6.74 31.23
N GLU A 720 17.31 -5.95 30.19
CA GLU A 720 16.58 -6.37 28.97
C GLU A 720 17.28 -7.57 28.29
N SER A 721 18.60 -7.59 28.29
CA SER A 721 19.41 -8.72 27.79
C SER A 721 19.23 -9.99 28.63
N LEU A 722 19.22 -9.88 29.93
CA LEU A 722 18.95 -11.00 30.85
C LEU A 722 17.53 -11.54 30.70
N LEU A 723 16.56 -10.68 30.45
CA LEU A 723 15.15 -11.07 30.26
C LEU A 723 14.90 -11.94 29.03
N GLN A 724 15.82 -11.95 28.08
CA GLN A 724 15.75 -12.83 26.89
C GLN A 724 16.15 -14.30 27.24
N VAL A 725 16.76 -14.53 28.38
CA VAL A 725 17.21 -15.86 28.79
C VAL A 725 16.24 -16.43 29.83
N PRO A 726 15.68 -17.63 29.59
CA PRO A 726 14.83 -18.28 30.59
C PRO A 726 15.58 -18.38 31.94
N ASP A 727 14.90 -18.04 33.03
CA ASP A 727 15.38 -18.14 34.40
C ASP A 727 16.63 -17.31 34.75
N ALA A 728 17.15 -16.47 33.84
CA ALA A 728 18.26 -15.57 34.16
C ALA A 728 17.88 -14.44 35.11
N VAL A 729 16.60 -14.07 35.15
CA VAL A 729 16.05 -13.03 36.02
C VAL A 729 14.97 -13.62 36.89
N THR A 730 15.20 -13.57 38.23
CA THR A 730 14.20 -14.03 39.18
C THR A 730 13.15 -12.95 39.45
N VAL A 731 12.00 -13.38 39.94
CA VAL A 731 10.92 -12.44 40.31
C VAL A 731 11.36 -11.56 41.47
N GLU A 732 12.17 -12.12 42.41
CA GLU A 732 12.73 -11.37 43.53
C GLU A 732 13.65 -10.22 43.08
N LEU A 733 14.47 -10.44 42.03
CA LEU A 733 15.27 -9.36 41.45
C LEU A 733 14.39 -8.27 40.87
N LEU A 734 13.36 -8.65 40.11
CA LEU A 734 12.43 -7.67 39.57
C LEU A 734 11.69 -6.89 40.67
N HIS A 735 11.28 -7.58 41.75
CA HIS A 735 10.66 -6.92 42.91
C HIS A 735 11.63 -5.95 43.59
N SER A 736 12.91 -6.33 43.77
CA SER A 736 13.92 -5.43 44.35
C SER A 736 14.15 -4.19 43.51
N LEU A 737 14.23 -4.35 42.17
CA LEU A 737 14.38 -3.23 41.22
C LEU A 737 13.16 -2.28 41.21
N VAL A 738 11.96 -2.80 41.45
CA VAL A 738 10.75 -1.99 41.61
C VAL A 738 10.77 -1.21 42.92
N GLN A 739 11.24 -1.80 44.00
CA GLN A 739 11.26 -1.20 45.33
C GLN A 739 12.47 -0.30 45.59
N THR A 740 13.63 -0.57 44.94
CA THR A 740 14.85 0.23 45.08
C THR A 740 14.71 1.57 44.36
N GLY A 741 14.82 2.65 45.05
CA GLY A 741 15.00 3.97 44.51
C GLY A 741 14.16 5.02 45.19
N HIS A 742 14.77 5.83 46.06
CA HIS A 742 14.34 7.17 46.29
C HIS A 742 14.36 7.94 44.97
N VAL A 743 13.42 8.82 44.79
CA VAL A 743 13.15 9.67 43.61
C VAL A 743 14.44 10.37 43.10
N SER A 744 15.38 9.64 42.50
CA SER A 744 16.34 10.23 41.56
C SER A 744 15.89 9.85 40.16
N ASP A 745 15.86 10.80 39.22
CA ASP A 745 15.47 10.60 37.80
C ASP A 745 16.21 9.39 37.17
N ASP A 746 17.40 9.06 37.66
CA ASP A 746 18.28 8.02 37.14
C ASP A 746 17.81 6.57 37.40
N SER A 747 16.95 6.29 38.40
CA SER A 747 16.47 4.93 38.67
C SER A 747 15.17 4.54 37.96
N GLU A 748 14.49 5.52 37.44
CA GLU A 748 13.15 5.35 36.85
C GLU A 748 13.12 4.42 35.63
N GLY A 749 14.13 4.52 34.77
CA GLY A 749 14.26 3.65 33.58
C GLY A 749 14.35 2.17 33.94
N LEU A 750 15.10 1.82 34.98
CA LEU A 750 15.29 0.45 35.42
C LEU A 750 14.03 -0.11 36.10
N ARG A 751 13.37 0.70 36.93
CA ARG A 751 12.06 0.37 37.54
C ARG A 751 11.03 0.09 36.43
N TYR A 752 10.96 0.94 35.42
CA TYR A 752 10.04 0.77 34.30
C TYR A 752 10.31 -0.52 33.50
N ALA A 753 11.58 -0.86 33.23
CA ALA A 753 11.96 -2.13 32.60
C ALA A 753 11.57 -3.35 33.46
N ALA A 754 11.77 -3.27 34.77
CA ALA A 754 11.38 -4.33 35.71
C ALA A 754 9.84 -4.51 35.76
N LEU A 755 9.07 -3.41 35.78
CA LEU A 755 7.62 -3.46 35.74
C LEU A 755 7.11 -4.10 34.45
N LYS A 756 7.66 -3.72 33.29
CA LYS A 756 7.33 -4.38 32.00
C LYS A 756 7.62 -5.89 32.03
N ALA A 757 8.71 -6.31 32.62
CA ALA A 757 9.08 -7.72 32.75
C ALA A 757 8.08 -8.51 33.62
N LEU A 758 7.56 -7.90 34.68
CA LEU A 758 6.57 -8.50 35.59
C LEU A 758 5.21 -8.79 34.88
N ILE A 759 4.87 -8.10 33.80
CA ILE A 759 3.66 -8.38 33.00
C ILE A 759 3.63 -9.86 32.56
N ASN A 760 4.80 -10.43 32.24
CA ASN A 760 4.95 -11.80 31.74
C ASN A 760 5.17 -12.84 32.86
N ARG A 761 5.26 -12.43 34.13
CA ARG A 761 5.50 -13.30 35.27
C ARG A 761 4.20 -13.56 36.04
N ASN A 762 3.99 -14.82 36.42
CA ASN A 762 2.86 -15.21 37.26
C ASN A 762 3.34 -15.45 38.71
N ASP A 763 3.30 -14.40 39.51
CA ASP A 763 3.71 -14.46 40.91
C ASP A 763 2.70 -13.79 41.83
N LYS A 764 2.25 -14.50 42.86
CA LYS A 764 1.20 -14.04 43.79
C LYS A 764 1.65 -12.86 44.67
N GLY A 765 2.93 -12.65 44.86
CA GLY A 765 3.48 -11.55 45.66
C GLY A 765 3.55 -10.23 44.92
N THR A 766 3.55 -10.27 43.58
CA THR A 766 3.72 -9.07 42.75
C THR A 766 2.73 -7.94 43.07
N PRO A 767 1.41 -8.17 43.23
CA PRO A 767 0.50 -7.08 43.56
C PRO A 767 0.85 -6.41 44.90
N GLY A 768 1.22 -7.18 45.92
CA GLY A 768 1.61 -6.63 47.22
C GLY A 768 2.83 -5.70 47.12
N VAL A 769 3.84 -6.11 46.34
CA VAL A 769 5.06 -5.30 46.11
C VAL A 769 4.71 -4.01 45.38
N LEU A 770 3.89 -4.07 44.32
CA LEU A 770 3.50 -2.87 43.54
C LEU A 770 2.68 -1.89 44.38
N LEU A 771 1.71 -2.38 45.16
CA LEU A 771 0.81 -1.55 45.94
C LEU A 771 1.52 -0.90 47.16
N GLN A 772 2.55 -1.55 47.70
CA GLN A 772 3.31 -1.02 48.82
C GLN A 772 4.05 0.30 48.48
N GLY A 773 4.59 0.41 47.24
CA GLY A 773 5.33 1.61 46.81
C GLY A 773 4.50 2.58 45.94
N TYR A 774 3.28 2.22 45.63
CA TYR A 774 2.49 2.89 44.58
C TYR A 774 2.36 4.39 44.73
N VAL A 775 2.15 4.86 45.93
CA VAL A 775 1.93 6.32 46.24
C VAL A 775 3.16 7.15 45.89
N GLU A 776 4.36 6.57 46.02
CA GLU A 776 5.64 7.26 45.79
C GLU A 776 6.12 7.13 44.35
N TYR A 777 5.45 6.35 43.53
CA TYR A 777 5.85 6.14 42.13
C TYR A 777 5.60 7.38 41.29
N SER A 778 6.46 7.57 40.27
CA SER A 778 6.20 8.54 39.19
C SER A 778 4.91 8.19 38.43
N ALA A 779 4.37 9.11 37.66
CA ALA A 779 3.20 8.87 36.84
C ALA A 779 3.43 7.70 35.83
N ALA A 780 4.65 7.56 35.30
CA ALA A 780 5.01 6.48 34.39
C ALA A 780 5.07 5.11 35.10
N ALA A 781 5.67 5.04 36.30
CA ALA A 781 5.74 3.81 37.10
C ALA A 781 4.37 3.41 37.66
N LYS A 782 3.52 4.36 38.05
CA LYS A 782 2.12 4.11 38.45
C LYS A 782 1.35 3.45 37.29
N GLN A 783 1.45 4.00 36.09
CA GLN A 783 0.77 3.44 34.93
C GLN A 783 1.31 2.05 34.56
N ALA A 784 2.64 1.86 34.59
CA ALA A 784 3.23 0.54 34.33
C ALA A 784 2.81 -0.49 35.41
N SER A 785 2.64 -0.08 36.66
CA SER A 785 2.11 -0.94 37.74
C SER A 785 0.65 -1.33 37.47
N ILE A 786 -0.17 -0.42 37.02
CA ILE A 786 -1.55 -0.71 36.60
C ILE A 786 -1.56 -1.69 35.43
N ASP A 787 -0.68 -1.50 34.44
CA ASP A 787 -0.55 -2.42 33.29
C ASP A 787 -0.23 -3.86 33.73
N VAL A 788 0.55 -4.06 34.80
CA VAL A 788 0.78 -5.38 35.43
C VAL A 788 -0.49 -5.88 36.12
N LEU A 789 -1.10 -5.04 36.97
CA LEU A 789 -2.22 -5.42 37.82
C LEU A 789 -3.50 -5.81 37.03
N VAL A 790 -3.68 -5.29 35.81
CA VAL A 790 -4.83 -5.63 34.95
C VAL A 790 -4.63 -6.90 34.13
N THR A 791 -3.51 -7.64 34.27
CA THR A 791 -3.21 -8.81 33.43
C THR A 791 -3.83 -10.11 33.96
N ARG A 792 -4.21 -10.21 35.22
CA ARG A 792 -4.68 -11.45 35.84
C ARG A 792 -5.80 -11.22 36.83
N GLN A 793 -6.75 -12.15 36.90
CA GLN A 793 -7.93 -12.06 37.77
C GLN A 793 -7.57 -11.77 39.24
N GLU A 794 -6.61 -12.50 39.81
CA GLU A 794 -6.21 -12.31 41.20
C GLU A 794 -5.52 -10.96 41.46
N TYR A 795 -4.81 -10.43 40.47
CA TYR A 795 -4.20 -9.10 40.55
C TYR A 795 -5.28 -8.00 40.47
N VAL A 796 -6.25 -8.18 39.59
CA VAL A 796 -7.41 -7.28 39.45
C VAL A 796 -8.19 -7.15 40.74
N LYS A 797 -8.44 -8.24 41.46
CA LYS A 797 -9.16 -8.19 42.74
C LYS A 797 -8.41 -7.36 43.76
N GLN A 798 -7.08 -7.51 43.88
CA GLN A 798 -6.24 -6.72 44.78
C GLN A 798 -6.19 -5.26 44.36
N MET A 799 -6.06 -4.99 43.06
CA MET A 799 -6.07 -3.64 42.50
C MET A 799 -7.40 -2.92 42.80
N LEU A 800 -8.55 -3.57 42.56
CA LEU A 800 -9.86 -2.98 42.87
C LEU A 800 -10.01 -2.66 44.38
N THR A 801 -9.46 -3.53 45.25
CA THR A 801 -9.41 -3.23 46.67
C THR A 801 -8.54 -2.01 46.98
N ALA A 802 -7.40 -1.85 46.33
CA ALA A 802 -6.56 -0.67 46.45
C ALA A 802 -7.22 0.62 45.97
N VAL A 803 -8.05 0.56 44.92
CA VAL A 803 -8.85 1.68 44.47
C VAL A 803 -9.96 2.03 45.49
N GLU A 804 -10.65 1.04 46.01
CA GLU A 804 -11.71 1.22 47.03
C GLU A 804 -11.17 1.81 48.36
N THR A 805 -9.90 1.54 48.66
CA THR A 805 -9.19 2.04 49.87
C THR A 805 -8.36 3.29 49.61
N ASN A 806 -8.44 3.90 48.41
CA ASN A 806 -7.72 5.08 47.96
C ASN A 806 -6.18 4.96 48.00
N VAL A 807 -5.62 3.75 47.89
CA VAL A 807 -4.20 3.53 47.64
C VAL A 807 -3.86 3.83 46.19
N ILE A 808 -4.73 3.44 45.28
CA ILE A 808 -4.72 3.84 43.85
C ILE A 808 -5.84 4.86 43.65
N ASP A 809 -5.49 6.03 43.12
CA ASP A 809 -6.49 6.97 42.68
C ASP A 809 -7.25 6.42 41.46
N ARG A 810 -8.59 6.56 41.48
CA ARG A 810 -9.39 6.10 40.34
C ARG A 810 -9.03 6.81 39.03
N GLU A 811 -8.47 8.02 39.12
CA GLU A 811 -8.02 8.83 37.98
C GLU A 811 -6.70 8.31 37.38
N ASP A 812 -5.92 7.53 38.14
CA ASP A 812 -4.74 6.85 37.62
C ASP A 812 -5.11 5.67 36.68
N ILE A 813 -6.38 5.17 36.76
CA ILE A 813 -6.85 4.07 35.88
C ILE A 813 -7.24 4.63 34.52
N SER A 814 -6.41 4.35 33.52
CA SER A 814 -6.67 4.78 32.14
C SER A 814 -7.92 4.11 31.56
N SER A 815 -8.58 4.78 30.62
CA SER A 815 -9.75 4.21 29.92
C SER A 815 -9.45 2.86 29.27
N PHE A 816 -8.21 2.65 28.78
CA PHE A 816 -7.76 1.36 28.25
C PHE A 816 -7.69 0.28 29.33
N ALA A 817 -7.08 0.58 30.48
CA ALA A 817 -7.03 -0.34 31.62
C ALA A 817 -8.46 -0.70 32.11
N LEU A 818 -9.35 0.27 32.14
CA LEU A 818 -10.76 0.04 32.50
C LEU A 818 -11.48 -0.84 31.47
N GLN A 819 -11.19 -0.67 30.18
CA GLN A 819 -11.72 -1.53 29.13
C GLN A 819 -11.19 -2.97 29.28
N GLN A 820 -9.90 -3.14 29.61
CA GLN A 820 -9.30 -4.45 29.86
C GLN A 820 -9.92 -5.12 31.10
N LEU A 821 -10.14 -4.39 32.18
CA LEU A 821 -10.83 -4.90 33.39
C LEU A 821 -12.23 -5.43 33.06
N ARG A 822 -13.00 -4.71 32.25
CA ARG A 822 -14.35 -5.14 31.83
C ARG A 822 -14.33 -6.39 30.95
N SER A 823 -13.19 -6.66 30.29
CA SER A 823 -13.03 -7.85 29.42
C SER A 823 -12.89 -9.17 30.19
N PHE A 824 -12.65 -9.17 31.50
CA PHE A 824 -12.62 -10.38 32.31
C PHE A 824 -14.00 -11.06 32.45
N ASN A 825 -15.08 -10.33 32.26
CA ASN A 825 -16.46 -10.82 32.29
C ASN A 825 -16.83 -11.65 33.54
N LEU A 826 -16.26 -11.28 34.71
CA LEU A 826 -16.50 -11.90 35.99
C LEU A 826 -17.49 -11.08 36.79
N SER A 827 -18.54 -11.70 37.33
CA SER A 827 -19.64 -10.98 37.98
C SER A 827 -19.16 -10.12 39.17
N ASP A 828 -18.31 -10.65 40.04
CA ASP A 828 -17.77 -9.92 41.20
C ASP A 828 -16.87 -8.72 40.78
N VAL A 829 -16.09 -8.89 39.73
CA VAL A 829 -15.24 -7.82 39.15
C VAL A 829 -16.14 -6.77 38.46
N THR A 830 -17.12 -7.23 37.68
CA THR A 830 -18.04 -6.35 36.93
C THR A 830 -18.87 -5.49 37.90
N ASP A 831 -19.39 -6.07 38.98
CA ASP A 831 -20.17 -5.32 39.99
C ASP A 831 -19.34 -4.24 40.69
N ARG A 832 -18.08 -4.56 41.05
CA ARG A 832 -17.15 -3.59 41.66
C ARG A 832 -16.78 -2.48 40.67
N ILE A 833 -16.46 -2.81 39.43
CA ILE A 833 -16.14 -1.83 38.39
C ILE A 833 -17.34 -0.92 38.15
N THR A 834 -18.55 -1.45 38.06
CA THR A 834 -19.77 -0.65 37.85
C THR A 834 -20.04 0.30 39.00
N LYS A 835 -19.70 -0.11 40.23
CA LYS A 835 -19.86 0.73 41.43
C LYS A 835 -18.80 1.86 41.44
N ILE A 836 -17.54 1.59 41.10
CA ILE A 836 -16.43 2.57 41.10
C ILE A 836 -16.51 3.51 39.90
N TRP A 837 -16.81 2.96 38.72
CA TRP A 837 -16.95 3.67 37.45
C TRP A 837 -18.33 3.34 36.81
N PRO A 838 -19.39 4.04 37.19
CA PRO A 838 -20.70 3.83 36.60
C PRO A 838 -20.66 3.94 35.07
N VAL A 839 -21.22 2.97 34.38
CA VAL A 839 -21.27 3.00 32.91
C VAL A 839 -22.45 3.84 32.48
N GLU A 840 -22.16 4.97 31.88
CA GLU A 840 -23.14 5.68 31.09
C GLU A 840 -23.13 5.13 29.64
N SER A 841 -23.84 4.02 29.41
CA SER A 841 -23.83 3.31 28.12
C SER A 841 -24.86 3.85 27.11
N ASP A 842 -25.26 5.11 27.26
CA ASP A 842 -26.32 5.69 26.45
C ASP A 842 -25.80 6.32 25.17
N VAL A 843 -26.15 5.76 24.00
CA VAL A 843 -25.84 6.30 22.66
C VAL A 843 -26.33 7.74 22.55
N SER A 844 -27.47 8.07 23.20
CA SER A 844 -28.01 9.44 23.21
C SER A 844 -27.13 10.43 23.98
N LYS A 845 -26.42 9.98 25.02
CA LYS A 845 -25.49 10.82 25.78
C LYS A 845 -24.18 11.09 25.04
N ARG A 846 -23.67 10.09 24.28
CA ARG A 846 -22.51 10.32 23.40
C ARG A 846 -22.83 11.33 22.31
N ALA A 847 -23.98 11.23 21.68
CA ALA A 847 -24.44 12.22 20.71
C ALA A 847 -24.57 13.61 21.33
N ALA A 848 -25.12 13.71 22.56
CA ALA A 848 -25.22 14.98 23.30
C ALA A 848 -23.83 15.54 23.63
N GLU A 849 -22.86 14.71 24.01
CA GLU A 849 -21.49 15.13 24.28
C GLU A 849 -20.78 15.63 23.03
N ILE A 850 -20.97 14.98 21.89
CA ILE A 850 -20.45 15.48 20.60
C ILE A 850 -20.99 16.87 20.33
N VAL A 851 -22.31 17.08 20.45
CA VAL A 851 -22.92 18.40 20.23
C VAL A 851 -22.40 19.44 21.25
N ARG A 852 -22.20 19.06 22.51
CA ARG A 852 -21.61 19.95 23.54
C ARG A 852 -20.21 20.39 23.15
N LEU A 853 -19.36 19.43 22.76
CA LEU A 853 -17.98 19.71 22.38
C LEU A 853 -17.88 20.52 21.08
N GLN A 854 -18.74 20.28 20.11
CA GLN A 854 -18.85 21.10 18.90
C GLN A 854 -19.23 22.54 19.21
N GLY A 855 -20.11 22.77 20.19
CA GLY A 855 -20.44 24.11 20.66
C GLY A 855 -19.33 24.78 21.48
N LEU A 856 -18.50 23.99 22.19
CA LEU A 856 -17.42 24.49 23.05
C LEU A 856 -16.17 24.85 22.25
N LEU A 857 -15.72 23.96 21.34
CA LEU A 857 -14.40 23.99 20.69
C LEU A 857 -14.39 24.89 19.44
N SER A 858 -14.82 26.16 19.60
CA SER A 858 -14.67 27.13 18.53
C SER A 858 -13.18 27.44 18.26
N SER A 859 -12.86 27.92 17.06
CA SER A 859 -11.50 28.31 16.70
C SER A 859 -10.91 29.36 17.65
N GLU A 860 -11.75 30.30 18.13
CA GLU A 860 -11.36 31.35 19.07
C GLU A 860 -11.07 30.77 20.46
N PHE A 861 -11.83 29.79 20.91
CA PHE A 861 -11.59 29.11 22.18
C PHE A 861 -10.32 28.26 22.13
N ILE A 862 -10.13 27.47 21.10
CA ILE A 862 -8.92 26.63 20.89
C ILE A 862 -7.66 27.51 20.85
N ALA A 863 -7.70 28.66 20.17
CA ALA A 863 -6.55 29.57 20.06
C ALA A 863 -6.08 30.16 21.42
N GLN A 864 -6.90 30.11 22.45
CA GLN A 864 -6.54 30.55 23.80
C GLN A 864 -5.81 29.48 24.61
N GLY A 865 -5.64 28.28 24.06
CA GLY A 865 -5.03 27.15 24.74
C GLY A 865 -3.51 27.23 24.87
N ASN A 866 -2.96 26.25 25.59
CA ASN A 866 -1.51 26.02 25.74
C ASN A 866 -1.10 24.70 25.12
N ALA A 867 -0.44 24.75 23.95
CA ALA A 867 -0.03 23.56 23.21
C ALA A 867 0.97 22.68 23.99
N GLY A 868 1.80 23.25 24.86
CA GLY A 868 2.71 22.50 25.73
C GLY A 868 1.96 21.65 26.77
N GLN A 869 0.90 22.21 27.41
CA GLN A 869 0.01 21.43 28.26
C GLN A 869 -0.75 20.38 27.47
N GLY A 870 -1.19 20.69 26.26
CA GLY A 870 -1.80 19.73 25.34
C GLY A 870 -0.87 18.57 24.99
N ARG A 871 0.42 18.85 24.74
CA ARG A 871 1.46 17.81 24.56
C ARG A 871 1.57 16.92 25.80
N LEU A 872 1.58 17.47 26.98
CA LEU A 872 1.66 16.70 28.24
C LEU A 872 0.46 15.74 28.39
N ILE A 873 -0.75 16.18 28.01
CA ILE A 873 -1.95 15.34 28.00
C ILE A 873 -1.80 14.22 26.96
N PHE A 874 -1.33 14.55 25.75
CA PHE A 874 -1.07 13.57 24.69
C PHE A 874 -0.06 12.50 25.13
N GLU A 875 1.05 12.89 25.78
CA GLU A 875 2.06 11.95 26.28
C GLU A 875 1.51 11.00 27.36
N ARG A 876 0.56 11.46 28.17
CA ARG A 876 -0.07 10.62 29.19
C ARG A 876 -1.12 9.67 28.63
N THR A 877 -1.78 10.04 27.53
CA THR A 877 -3.02 9.36 27.10
C THR A 877 -2.89 8.67 25.75
N CYS A 878 -2.21 9.29 24.78
CA CYS A 878 -2.25 8.91 23.37
C CYS A 878 -0.94 8.31 22.84
N VAL A 879 0.21 8.79 23.32
CA VAL A 879 1.55 8.48 22.80
C VAL A 879 1.89 6.98 22.80
N ARG A 880 1.31 6.19 23.69
CA ARG A 880 1.56 4.75 23.76
C ARG A 880 1.06 3.98 22.54
N CYS A 881 -0.01 4.46 21.94
CA CYS A 881 -0.61 3.82 20.77
C CYS A 881 -0.27 4.56 19.48
N HIS A 882 -0.20 5.88 19.52
CA HIS A 882 -0.09 6.73 18.36
C HIS A 882 1.28 7.41 18.24
N THR A 883 1.80 7.45 17.01
CA THR A 883 2.92 8.32 16.64
C THR A 883 2.38 9.71 16.29
N LEU A 884 3.05 10.77 16.78
CA LEU A 884 2.80 12.15 16.37
C LEU A 884 4.14 12.88 16.28
N PHE A 885 4.43 13.54 15.14
CA PHE A 885 5.70 14.22 14.87
C PHE A 885 6.92 13.32 15.06
N SER A 886 6.83 12.06 14.60
CA SER A 886 7.84 11.01 14.71
C SER A 886 8.11 10.47 16.13
N GLU A 887 7.34 10.89 17.13
CA GLU A 887 7.41 10.41 18.52
C GLU A 887 6.17 9.57 18.87
N GLY A 888 6.36 8.44 19.56
CA GLY A 888 5.26 7.61 20.08
C GLY A 888 5.18 6.18 19.58
N GLY A 889 4.10 5.49 19.98
CA GLY A 889 3.84 4.09 19.67
C GLY A 889 3.27 3.87 18.28
N ARG A 890 3.34 2.60 17.81
CA ARG A 890 2.84 2.17 16.48
C ARG A 890 1.74 1.11 16.60
N VAL A 891 0.94 1.17 17.64
CA VAL A 891 -0.22 0.29 17.85
C VAL A 891 -1.44 0.83 17.12
N GLY A 892 -1.67 2.14 17.25
CA GLY A 892 -2.64 2.89 16.47
C GLY A 892 -1.99 3.54 15.23
N PRO A 893 -2.79 4.17 14.37
CA PRO A 893 -2.27 4.92 13.21
C PRO A 893 -1.36 6.08 13.63
N ASP A 894 -0.40 6.42 12.76
CA ASP A 894 0.38 7.64 12.88
C ASP A 894 -0.53 8.85 12.67
N LEU A 895 -0.55 9.73 13.66
CA LEU A 895 -1.40 10.92 13.65
C LEU A 895 -0.75 12.10 12.92
N THR A 896 0.54 12.05 12.57
CA THR A 896 1.26 13.18 11.97
C THR A 896 0.59 13.67 10.68
N GLY A 897 0.13 12.74 9.84
CA GLY A 897 -0.62 12.99 8.61
C GLY A 897 -2.15 12.91 8.76
N SER A 898 -2.68 12.74 9.98
CA SER A 898 -4.12 12.59 10.20
C SER A 898 -4.88 13.92 10.17
N GLY A 899 -6.21 13.87 10.06
CA GLY A 899 -7.13 15.02 10.05
C GLY A 899 -7.18 15.88 11.32
N ARG A 900 -6.04 16.03 11.98
CA ARG A 900 -5.89 16.70 13.27
C ARG A 900 -6.34 18.16 13.34
N LYS A 901 -6.39 18.83 12.20
CA LYS A 901 -6.86 20.23 12.11
C LYS A 901 -8.39 20.32 12.12
N ASN A 902 -9.08 19.21 11.90
CA ASN A 902 -10.55 19.20 11.98
C ASN A 902 -11.00 18.85 13.39
N VAL A 903 -11.62 19.81 13.99
CA VAL A 903 -12.13 19.74 15.37
C VAL A 903 -13.27 18.69 15.45
N ASP A 904 -14.19 18.69 14.50
CA ASP A 904 -15.31 17.74 14.47
C ASP A 904 -14.80 16.31 14.31
N TYR A 905 -13.83 16.09 13.44
CA TYR A 905 -13.19 14.79 13.29
C TYR A 905 -12.55 14.30 14.59
N LEU A 906 -11.79 15.16 15.27
CA LEU A 906 -11.19 14.84 16.56
C LEU A 906 -12.27 14.54 17.61
N ILE A 907 -13.33 15.37 17.68
CA ILE A 907 -14.45 15.15 18.61
C ILE A 907 -15.06 13.76 18.42
N HIS A 908 -15.41 13.40 17.18
CA HIS A 908 -16.03 12.10 16.88
C HIS A 908 -15.13 10.93 17.25
N ASN A 909 -13.86 10.96 16.81
CA ASN A 909 -12.94 9.84 17.05
C ASN A 909 -12.49 9.71 18.52
N LEU A 910 -12.44 10.82 19.27
CA LEU A 910 -12.09 10.80 20.69
C LEU A 910 -13.29 10.48 21.59
N THR A 911 -14.52 10.72 21.12
CA THR A 911 -15.75 10.48 21.88
C THR A 911 -16.34 9.10 21.61
N ASP A 912 -16.35 8.67 20.33
CA ASP A 912 -16.90 7.36 19.90
C ASP A 912 -15.99 6.66 18.87
N PRO A 913 -14.80 6.19 19.28
CA PRO A 913 -13.84 5.55 18.40
C PRO A 913 -14.29 4.18 17.86
N SER A 914 -15.39 3.66 18.37
CA SER A 914 -15.96 2.37 17.96
C SER A 914 -17.06 2.51 16.90
N SER A 915 -17.54 3.73 16.63
CA SER A 915 -18.62 3.98 15.67
C SER A 915 -18.23 3.60 14.24
N VAL A 916 -16.96 3.85 13.88
CA VAL A 916 -16.40 3.49 12.58
C VAL A 916 -15.02 2.87 12.78
N ILE A 917 -14.94 1.54 12.81
CA ILE A 917 -13.68 0.81 13.03
C ILE A 917 -13.41 -0.20 11.91
N ASP A 918 -12.21 -0.12 11.35
CA ASP A 918 -11.69 -1.15 10.44
C ASP A 918 -11.64 -2.50 11.18
N PRO A 919 -12.19 -3.58 10.60
CA PRO A 919 -12.13 -4.94 11.17
C PRO A 919 -10.75 -5.37 11.66
N ALA A 920 -9.67 -4.91 11.01
CA ALA A 920 -8.30 -5.21 11.38
C ALA A 920 -7.85 -4.61 12.74
N TYR A 921 -8.53 -3.57 13.22
CA TYR A 921 -8.24 -2.91 14.50
C TYR A 921 -9.29 -3.22 15.59
N ARG A 922 -10.16 -4.21 15.37
CA ARG A 922 -11.13 -4.64 16.38
C ARG A 922 -10.44 -5.24 17.57
N LEU A 923 -10.89 -4.85 18.75
CA LEU A 923 -10.39 -5.39 20.00
C LEU A 923 -10.62 -6.90 20.07
N THR A 924 -9.53 -7.63 20.17
CA THR A 924 -9.56 -9.07 20.48
C THR A 924 -8.98 -9.29 21.87
N THR A 925 -9.65 -10.09 22.66
CA THR A 925 -9.20 -10.54 23.98
C THR A 925 -8.85 -12.00 23.92
N ILE A 926 -7.70 -12.37 24.50
CA ILE A 926 -7.22 -13.74 24.62
C ILE A 926 -6.94 -14.00 26.10
N ILE A 927 -7.53 -15.07 26.64
CA ILE A 927 -7.14 -15.62 27.94
C ILE A 927 -6.26 -16.84 27.68
N THR A 928 -5.06 -16.82 28.21
CA THR A 928 -4.14 -17.96 28.07
C THR A 928 -4.47 -19.05 29.09
N THR A 929 -4.03 -20.29 28.84
CA THR A 929 -4.13 -21.42 29.77
C THR A 929 -3.49 -21.14 31.12
N GLN A 930 -2.61 -20.14 31.20
CA GLN A 930 -1.99 -19.65 32.45
C GLN A 930 -2.80 -18.50 33.09
N GLY A 931 -4.00 -18.22 32.63
CA GLY A 931 -4.89 -17.19 33.15
C GLY A 931 -4.48 -15.75 32.88
N ARG A 932 -3.58 -15.53 31.90
CA ARG A 932 -3.17 -14.18 31.46
C ARG A 932 -4.18 -13.64 30.44
N LEU A 933 -4.72 -12.46 30.70
CA LEU A 933 -5.53 -11.72 29.74
C LEU A 933 -4.63 -10.87 28.84
N LEU A 934 -4.77 -11.03 27.54
CA LEU A 934 -4.19 -10.18 26.51
C LEU A 934 -5.31 -9.44 25.77
N SER A 935 -5.14 -8.14 25.58
CA SER A 935 -6.06 -7.31 24.83
C SER A 935 -5.30 -6.59 23.71
N GLY A 936 -5.78 -6.73 22.47
CA GLY A 936 -5.09 -6.22 21.32
C GLY A 936 -5.87 -6.43 20.03
N TYR A 937 -5.22 -6.38 18.90
CA TYR A 937 -5.78 -6.82 17.62
C TYR A 937 -4.90 -7.90 16.98
N ILE A 938 -5.53 -8.78 16.21
CA ILE A 938 -4.82 -9.91 15.59
C ILE A 938 -4.09 -9.40 14.34
N THR A 939 -2.77 -9.64 14.28
CA THR A 939 -1.94 -9.34 13.11
C THR A 939 -1.65 -10.56 12.26
N TYR A 940 -1.74 -11.75 12.85
CA TYR A 940 -1.57 -13.03 12.18
C TYR A 940 -2.33 -14.11 12.92
N GLN A 941 -2.94 -15.04 12.18
CA GLN A 941 -3.58 -16.24 12.72
C GLN A 941 -3.55 -17.37 11.69
N ASP A 942 -3.15 -18.55 12.14
CA ASP A 942 -3.29 -19.81 11.40
C ASP A 942 -3.75 -20.94 12.36
N ASP A 943 -3.78 -22.17 11.90
CA ASP A 943 -4.20 -23.33 12.71
C ASP A 943 -3.25 -23.67 13.87
N ARG A 944 -2.05 -23.08 13.91
CA ARG A 944 -1.00 -23.40 14.88
C ARG A 944 -0.71 -22.26 15.86
N ALA A 945 -0.84 -21.02 15.41
CA ALA A 945 -0.44 -19.86 16.20
C ALA A 945 -1.29 -18.62 15.87
N VAL A 946 -1.34 -17.71 16.85
CA VAL A 946 -1.91 -16.38 16.69
C VAL A 946 -0.87 -15.33 17.14
N VAL A 947 -0.81 -14.21 16.46
CA VAL A 947 -0.02 -13.04 16.88
C VAL A 947 -0.99 -11.91 17.21
N ILE A 948 -1.04 -11.56 18.49
CA ILE A 948 -1.83 -10.43 18.98
C ILE A 948 -0.92 -9.22 19.22
N ARG A 949 -1.24 -8.09 18.63
CA ARG A 949 -0.60 -6.81 18.89
C ARG A 949 -1.27 -6.15 20.08
N THR A 950 -0.61 -6.15 21.21
CA THR A 950 -1.06 -5.43 22.40
C THR A 950 -0.48 -4.01 22.44
N GLN A 951 -0.86 -3.23 23.43
CA GLN A 951 -0.31 -1.90 23.65
C GLN A 951 1.23 -1.93 23.91
N GLN A 952 1.74 -3.01 24.50
CA GLN A 952 3.14 -3.14 24.86
C GLN A 952 4.00 -3.79 23.76
N SER A 953 3.48 -4.84 23.10
CA SER A 953 4.24 -5.62 22.14
C SER A 953 3.35 -6.50 21.25
N ALA A 954 3.94 -7.10 20.21
CA ALA A 954 3.34 -8.24 19.53
C ALA A 954 3.66 -9.51 20.32
N VAL A 955 2.63 -10.27 20.66
CA VAL A 955 2.74 -11.53 21.41
C VAL A 955 2.29 -12.67 20.50
N LYS A 956 3.21 -13.62 20.24
CA LYS A 956 2.90 -14.86 19.53
C LYS A 956 2.50 -15.92 20.55
N LEU A 957 1.36 -16.56 20.32
CA LEU A 957 0.86 -17.66 21.14
C LEU A 957 0.62 -18.88 20.25
N ALA A 958 0.95 -20.08 20.75
CA ALA A 958 0.45 -21.29 20.12
C ALA A 958 -1.06 -21.42 20.38
N MET A 959 -1.81 -21.98 19.45
CA MET A 959 -3.26 -22.18 19.66
C MET A 959 -3.57 -23.01 20.90
N ASN A 960 -2.69 -23.96 21.26
CA ASN A 960 -2.84 -24.78 22.47
C ASN A 960 -2.62 -24.02 23.80
N ASP A 961 -2.02 -22.82 23.74
CA ASP A 961 -1.80 -21.98 24.93
C ASP A 961 -2.97 -21.02 25.18
N ILE A 962 -4.00 -21.07 24.34
CA ILE A 962 -5.17 -20.22 24.40
C ILE A 962 -6.32 -20.99 25.04
N ASP A 963 -6.88 -20.44 26.12
CA ASP A 963 -8.09 -20.96 26.79
C ASP A 963 -9.35 -20.34 26.16
N GLU A 964 -9.34 -19.02 25.94
CA GLU A 964 -10.46 -18.29 25.35
C GLU A 964 -9.95 -17.18 24.43
N MET A 965 -10.60 -17.00 23.29
CA MET A 965 -10.35 -15.89 22.35
C MET A 965 -11.67 -15.30 21.85
N ALA A 966 -11.86 -13.99 22.02
CA ALA A 966 -13.06 -13.29 21.61
C ALA A 966 -12.74 -11.96 20.94
N THR A 967 -13.23 -11.76 19.70
CA THR A 967 -13.14 -10.49 18.97
C THR A 967 -14.43 -9.69 19.11
N GLN A 968 -14.33 -8.46 19.54
CA GLN A 968 -15.45 -7.56 19.80
C GLN A 968 -15.64 -6.58 18.62
N LYS A 969 -16.86 -6.07 18.45
CA LYS A 969 -17.14 -4.97 17.52
C LYS A 969 -16.78 -3.61 18.16
N ARG A 970 -15.62 -3.54 18.78
CA ARG A 970 -15.11 -2.34 19.46
C ARG A 970 -13.70 -2.03 19.06
N SER A 971 -13.32 -0.75 19.15
CA SER A 971 -11.95 -0.28 18.93
C SER A 971 -11.04 -0.64 20.11
N MET A 972 -9.75 -0.82 19.84
CA MET A 972 -8.75 -0.75 20.91
C MET A 972 -8.67 0.63 21.56
N MET A 973 -9.02 1.68 20.82
CA MET A 973 -9.12 3.03 21.38
C MET A 973 -10.35 3.09 22.28
N PRO A 974 -10.20 3.48 23.55
CA PRO A 974 -11.32 3.49 24.50
C PRO A 974 -12.38 4.55 24.18
N ASP A 975 -13.63 4.23 24.44
CA ASP A 975 -14.73 5.19 24.36
C ASP A 975 -14.62 6.23 25.50
N GLY A 976 -15.04 7.47 25.24
CA GLY A 976 -15.19 8.50 26.26
C GLY A 976 -13.89 9.07 26.83
N MET A 977 -12.81 9.05 26.06
CA MET A 977 -11.48 9.52 26.50
C MET A 977 -11.47 10.99 26.96
N LEU A 978 -12.34 11.83 26.42
CA LEU A 978 -12.41 13.25 26.76
C LEU A 978 -13.15 13.53 28.10
N GLN A 979 -13.92 12.58 28.61
CA GLN A 979 -14.75 12.76 29.82
C GLN A 979 -13.96 12.93 31.11
N VAL A 980 -12.67 12.53 31.10
CA VAL A 980 -11.78 12.65 32.25
C VAL A 980 -11.06 14.02 32.31
N PHE A 981 -11.22 14.85 31.30
CA PHE A 981 -10.55 16.15 31.17
C PHE A 981 -11.50 17.30 31.39
N THR A 982 -10.98 18.41 31.93
CA THR A 982 -11.69 19.69 31.99
C THR A 982 -11.78 20.31 30.58
N ASP A 983 -12.70 21.24 30.39
CA ASP A 983 -12.87 21.93 29.11
C ASP A 983 -11.57 22.67 28.68
N ASP A 984 -10.80 23.22 29.63
CA ASP A 984 -9.50 23.83 29.35
C ASP A 984 -8.45 22.79 28.91
N GLN A 985 -8.43 21.64 29.54
CA GLN A 985 -7.53 20.54 29.15
C GLN A 985 -7.88 19.99 27.78
N ILE A 986 -9.16 19.86 27.45
CA ILE A 986 -9.62 19.47 26.09
C ILE A 986 -9.19 20.54 25.09
N ARG A 987 -9.38 21.82 25.39
CA ARG A 987 -8.91 22.91 24.53
C ARG A 987 -7.40 22.83 24.24
N ASP A 988 -6.59 22.65 25.28
CA ASP A 988 -5.13 22.56 25.17
C ASP A 988 -4.68 21.34 24.34
N LEU A 989 -5.35 20.19 24.55
CA LEU A 989 -5.12 18.96 23.77
C LEU A 989 -5.46 19.18 22.29
N PHE A 990 -6.60 19.82 21.99
CA PHE A 990 -7.01 20.10 20.61
C PHE A 990 -6.08 21.09 19.92
N LEU A 991 -5.59 22.10 20.64
CA LEU A 991 -4.57 23.02 20.12
C LEU A 991 -3.28 22.27 19.76
N TYR A 992 -2.81 21.37 20.61
CA TYR A 992 -1.61 20.56 20.34
C TYR A 992 -1.82 19.60 19.18
N LEU A 993 -2.92 18.86 19.17
CA LEU A 993 -3.24 17.91 18.08
C LEU A 993 -3.34 18.63 16.73
N GLY A 994 -3.91 19.83 16.67
CA GLY A 994 -4.03 20.66 15.47
C GLY A 994 -2.73 21.33 15.02
N GLY A 995 -1.66 21.28 15.84
CA GLY A 995 -0.37 21.91 15.58
C GLY A 995 0.35 21.36 14.33
N ALA A 996 1.19 22.20 13.71
CA ALA A 996 1.95 21.82 12.50
C ALA A 996 3.27 21.11 12.83
N SER A 997 3.83 21.29 14.01
CA SER A 997 5.11 20.72 14.44
C SER A 997 5.13 20.46 15.94
N GLN A 998 6.13 19.68 16.37
CA GLN A 998 6.35 19.43 17.79
C GLN A 998 6.60 20.70 18.58
N VAL A 999 6.06 20.77 19.82
CA VAL A 999 6.24 21.86 20.75
C VAL A 999 6.99 21.40 22.01
N ALA A 1000 7.69 22.28 22.69
CA ALA A 1000 8.38 21.98 23.95
C ALA A 1000 7.37 21.59 25.05
N LEU A 1001 7.77 20.66 25.93
CA LEU A 1001 7.03 20.40 27.18
C LEU A 1001 7.10 21.62 28.11
N PRO A 1002 6.05 21.86 28.89
CA PRO A 1002 6.10 22.92 29.90
C PRO A 1002 7.18 22.62 30.94
N ARG A 1003 7.98 23.64 31.30
CA ARG A 1003 8.99 23.49 32.36
C ARG A 1003 8.30 23.19 33.70
N LYS A 1004 8.89 22.29 34.49
CA LYS A 1004 8.42 22.08 35.85
C LYS A 1004 8.59 23.40 36.64
N PRO A 1005 7.69 23.72 37.59
CA PRO A 1005 7.78 24.97 38.38
C PRO A 1005 9.06 25.14 39.22
N ASP A 1006 9.86 24.08 39.39
CA ASP A 1006 11.04 24.05 40.27
C ASP A 1006 12.39 24.19 39.54
N ASP A 1007 12.41 24.51 38.24
CA ASP A 1007 13.63 24.74 37.45
C ASP A 1007 14.04 26.22 37.34
N ASN A 1008 13.96 26.99 38.46
CA ASN A 1008 14.54 28.34 38.60
C ASN A 1008 15.72 28.37 39.55
#